data_d5dc799f3295d0818497de787a81a64a
#
_entry.id   d5dc799f3295d0818497de787a81a64a
#
_cell.length_a   1.000
_cell.length_b   1.000
_cell.length_c   1.000
_cell.angle_alpha   90.00
_cell.angle_beta   90.00
_cell.angle_gamma   90.00
#
_symmetry.space_group_name_H-M   'P 1'
#
loop_
_entity.id
_entity.type
_entity.pdbx_description
1 polymer ?
#
loop_
_entity_poly.entity_id
_entity_poly.type
_entity_poly.pdbx_seq_one_letter_code
_entity_poly.pdbx_strand_id
1 'polypeptide(L)'
;MKKNYRAVIIGGGVVGCSVLYHLAKLGWEDIILVERSELTSGSSWHAAGGFHTLNGDPNVAQLQAYTISLYEEIEQLSGQSCSLHLVGGAMMADTKERMDFLKLTHAKGRYLGMDTELITPSEAKSMFPLMDETNFVGALWDPVEGHLDPSGTTHAYAKAAKKLGAEIILQNQVKDLTQKSDGTWSIITEKGTINSEHIVNCGGLWAREVGRMVGLELPLLAMEHHYILTDEIPEVVEFNEKTGKELIHVIDFKGEIYTRQEQKGVLLGTYEQSCQPWSEHTTPWGFGQELLEPNLDRISPSLEVGFKHFPPVENAGIKQIINGPFTFAPDGNPLVGPVPGLTNFWSACAVMAGFSQGGGVGLALSNWMNEGDPGYDIWGMDVARFGEFATLRYTNAKVRENYSRRFRISFPNEELPAGRPHQTTPLYDTYISQNAVMGNSWGLEIPLWFAPNGEEAKDVLSFHRSNDFIHVGNEVKGVRNAVGVSEISNFAKYKFCGTEAESFLSNLMTNSMPKIGRMVLTPMLNYQGKVIGDFTIAKQNETTFYMWGSQNAQKYHMRWFEKHLPNNNSVNIDCIDQKLCGLSIAGPYSRDLLQLLVDEDISNEKFKFMDFKSMDVSGVPCLVNRISFTGDLGYEIWMEPSYERLVYYSIKSFGKKFEIIDFGTRALLSMRLEKNFPTWGRELRPIYNPFECGLDKFVKMEKNAFIGREQIIQLENQKLKRVSFEVEAKNADVMGDEPIWAKVPKGEHTKFISVSNGYGSKRFDSNGKDTTHIKGGNSSDGEWNVVGWITSGGFGHSIKKSLAQGYIPLSLYQEKEKTFFQIEILGERCNAKINDNPLFDPEGKVMRS
;
A
#
# COMPACT_ATOMS: atom_id res chain seq x y z
N MET A 1 33.80 -14.20 15.66
CA MET A 1 32.49 -14.74 15.28
C MET A 1 32.07 -15.80 16.29
N LYS A 2 30.95 -15.58 16.99
CA LYS A 2 30.36 -16.55 17.90
C LYS A 2 29.69 -17.69 17.12
N LYS A 3 29.36 -18.79 17.79
CA LYS A 3 28.60 -19.88 17.16
C LYS A 3 27.09 -19.63 17.12
N ASN A 4 26.58 -18.89 18.07
CA ASN A 4 25.15 -18.62 18.23
C ASN A 4 24.90 -17.12 18.33
N TYR A 5 23.87 -16.68 17.62
CA TYR A 5 23.39 -15.31 17.65
C TYR A 5 21.87 -15.28 17.81
N ARG A 6 21.35 -14.20 18.37
CA ARG A 6 19.92 -13.94 18.40
C ARG A 6 19.40 -13.56 17.01
N ALA A 7 20.15 -12.73 16.29
CA ALA A 7 19.81 -12.39 14.90
C ALA A 7 21.04 -12.28 13.99
N VAL A 8 20.90 -12.76 12.77
CA VAL A 8 21.86 -12.60 11.68
C VAL A 8 21.23 -11.75 10.57
N ILE A 9 21.83 -10.60 10.30
CA ILE A 9 21.45 -9.68 9.22
C ILE A 9 22.34 -9.96 8.02
N ILE A 10 21.77 -10.33 6.87
CA ILE A 10 22.50 -10.67 5.64
C ILE A 10 22.50 -9.47 4.70
N GLY A 11 23.68 -8.85 4.52
CA GLY A 11 23.89 -7.72 3.62
C GLY A 11 24.29 -6.42 4.32
N GLY A 12 25.41 -5.82 3.89
CA GLY A 12 26.03 -4.61 4.46
C GLY A 12 25.74 -3.33 3.70
N GLY A 13 24.58 -3.25 3.03
CA GLY A 13 24.05 -2.00 2.47
C GLY A 13 23.39 -1.12 3.53
N VAL A 14 22.88 0.04 3.12
CA VAL A 14 22.23 1.01 4.02
C VAL A 14 21.10 0.39 4.84
N VAL A 15 20.28 -0.49 4.24
CA VAL A 15 19.14 -1.12 4.91
C VAL A 15 19.61 -2.10 5.98
N GLY A 16 20.59 -2.99 5.66
CA GLY A 16 21.11 -3.95 6.64
C GLY A 16 21.81 -3.26 7.80
N CYS A 17 22.58 -2.22 7.53
CA CYS A 17 23.22 -1.40 8.59
C CYS A 17 22.17 -0.67 9.45
N SER A 18 21.08 -0.20 8.86
CA SER A 18 19.96 0.42 9.57
C SER A 18 19.22 -0.59 10.47
N VAL A 19 18.91 -1.79 9.95
CA VAL A 19 18.26 -2.86 10.77
C VAL A 19 19.16 -3.23 11.95
N LEU A 20 20.46 -3.44 11.72
CA LEU A 20 21.42 -3.74 12.79
C LEU A 20 21.45 -2.65 13.85
N TYR A 21 21.46 -1.37 13.41
CA TYR A 21 21.45 -0.22 14.32
C TYR A 21 20.18 -0.20 15.17
N HIS A 22 19.00 -0.37 14.58
CA HIS A 22 17.74 -0.30 15.32
C HIS A 22 17.57 -1.47 16.29
N LEU A 23 17.98 -2.69 15.93
CA LEU A 23 17.99 -3.82 16.88
C LEU A 23 18.94 -3.56 18.05
N ALA A 24 20.14 -3.05 17.78
CA ALA A 24 21.09 -2.68 18.82
C ALA A 24 20.53 -1.55 19.73
N LYS A 25 19.87 -0.54 19.14
CA LYS A 25 19.21 0.57 19.85
C LYS A 25 18.07 0.07 20.77
N LEU A 26 17.37 -1.00 20.38
CA LEU A 26 16.37 -1.68 21.21
C LEU A 26 16.99 -2.59 22.30
N GLY A 27 18.31 -2.63 22.42
CA GLY A 27 19.02 -3.43 23.42
C GLY A 27 19.16 -4.92 23.05
N TRP A 28 19.04 -5.28 21.79
CA TRP A 28 19.31 -6.65 21.36
C TRP A 28 20.80 -6.94 21.44
N GLU A 29 21.15 -7.97 22.18
CA GLU A 29 22.50 -8.53 22.26
C GLU A 29 22.65 -9.72 21.32
N ASP A 30 23.88 -10.13 21.06
CA ASP A 30 24.23 -11.26 20.18
C ASP A 30 23.62 -11.11 18.79
N ILE A 31 23.76 -9.93 18.18
CA ILE A 31 23.35 -9.63 16.83
C ILE A 31 24.56 -9.38 15.92
N ILE A 32 24.49 -9.88 14.70
CA ILE A 32 25.58 -9.78 13.74
C ILE A 32 25.08 -9.46 12.34
N LEU A 33 25.81 -8.60 11.64
CA LEU A 33 25.68 -8.38 10.22
C LEU A 33 26.79 -9.16 9.48
N VAL A 34 26.38 -9.94 8.48
CA VAL A 34 27.29 -10.70 7.62
C VAL A 34 27.24 -10.12 6.22
N GLU A 35 28.39 -9.63 5.75
CA GLU A 35 28.55 -9.06 4.41
C GLU A 35 29.57 -9.90 3.61
N ARG A 36 29.20 -10.24 2.37
CA ARG A 36 30.04 -11.06 1.48
C ARG A 36 31.32 -10.36 1.02
N SER A 37 31.29 -9.03 0.96
CA SER A 37 32.40 -8.18 0.52
C SER A 37 32.65 -7.06 1.53
N GLU A 38 32.65 -5.79 1.11
CA GLU A 38 32.76 -4.62 1.95
C GLU A 38 31.38 -3.97 2.14
N LEU A 39 31.22 -3.13 3.18
CA LEU A 39 30.00 -2.33 3.31
C LEU A 39 29.77 -1.52 2.04
N THR A 40 28.51 -1.31 1.70
CA THR A 40 28.07 -0.57 0.52
C THR A 40 28.29 -1.20 -0.84
N SER A 41 28.97 -2.34 -0.96
CA SER A 41 29.41 -2.95 -2.24
C SER A 41 28.32 -3.22 -3.28
N GLY A 42 27.03 -3.24 -2.88
CA GLY A 42 25.89 -3.36 -3.80
C GLY A 42 25.52 -2.00 -4.38
N SER A 43 24.21 -1.66 -4.29
CA SER A 43 23.68 -0.39 -4.84
C SER A 43 23.98 0.85 -3.98
N SER A 44 24.35 0.69 -2.71
CA SER A 44 24.46 1.83 -1.79
C SER A 44 25.55 2.82 -2.17
N TRP A 45 26.71 2.34 -2.66
CA TRP A 45 27.87 3.24 -2.91
C TRP A 45 27.71 4.13 -4.13
N HIS A 46 26.95 3.71 -5.15
CA HIS A 46 26.72 4.49 -6.37
C HIS A 46 25.34 5.17 -6.40
N ALA A 47 24.62 5.21 -5.28
CA ALA A 47 23.34 5.91 -5.22
C ALA A 47 23.53 7.44 -5.41
N ALA A 48 22.55 8.10 -6.04
CA ALA A 48 22.55 9.54 -6.23
C ALA A 48 22.49 10.35 -4.93
N GLY A 49 22.15 9.70 -3.82
CA GLY A 49 22.15 10.29 -2.47
C GLY A 49 21.00 11.23 -2.16
N GLY A 50 20.09 11.46 -3.11
CA GLY A 50 18.90 12.29 -2.88
C GLY A 50 17.89 11.64 -1.97
N PHE A 51 17.16 12.44 -1.21
CA PHE A 51 16.06 11.99 -0.37
C PHE A 51 14.91 13.00 -0.39
N HIS A 52 13.68 12.50 -0.13
CA HIS A 52 12.46 13.28 -0.07
C HIS A 52 11.48 12.68 0.96
N THR A 53 10.57 13.51 1.46
CA THR A 53 9.56 13.10 2.45
C THR A 53 8.28 12.61 1.80
N LEU A 54 7.89 13.17 0.65
CA LEU A 54 6.65 12.84 -0.05
C LEU A 54 6.68 11.43 -0.65
N ASN A 55 5.56 10.72 -0.51
CA ASN A 55 5.34 9.42 -1.12
C ASN A 55 3.86 9.26 -1.50
N GLY A 56 3.58 8.41 -2.47
CA GLY A 56 2.20 8.05 -2.85
C GLY A 56 1.42 7.40 -1.71
N ASP A 57 2.07 6.57 -0.89
CA ASP A 57 1.51 6.02 0.35
C ASP A 57 1.87 6.92 1.54
N PRO A 58 0.87 7.46 2.28
CA PRO A 58 1.12 8.35 3.41
C PRO A 58 1.92 7.71 4.55
N ASN A 59 1.79 6.40 4.73
CA ASN A 59 2.49 5.70 5.80
C ASN A 59 3.98 5.49 5.45
N VAL A 60 4.26 5.26 4.16
CA VAL A 60 5.64 5.26 3.67
C VAL A 60 6.26 6.66 3.82
N ALA A 61 5.51 7.72 3.52
CA ALA A 61 5.97 9.10 3.70
C ALA A 61 6.41 9.41 5.15
N GLN A 62 5.71 8.87 6.15
CA GLN A 62 6.11 9.01 7.55
C GLN A 62 7.44 8.35 7.86
N LEU A 63 7.65 7.13 7.36
CA LEU A 63 8.90 6.42 7.56
C LEU A 63 10.06 7.10 6.83
N GLN A 64 9.76 7.79 5.72
CA GLN A 64 10.74 8.66 5.04
C GLN A 64 11.10 9.88 5.91
N ALA A 65 10.12 10.56 6.49
CA ALA A 65 10.37 11.67 7.40
C ALA A 65 11.20 11.24 8.63
N TYR A 66 10.90 10.09 9.21
CA TYR A 66 11.72 9.50 10.27
C TYR A 66 13.15 9.23 9.81
N THR A 67 13.32 8.65 8.61
CA THR A 67 14.65 8.33 8.07
C THR A 67 15.53 9.57 7.99
N ILE A 68 14.97 10.68 7.47
CA ILE A 68 15.70 11.94 7.32
C ILE A 68 16.09 12.52 8.69
N SER A 69 15.17 12.52 9.65
CA SER A 69 15.45 13.02 11.01
C SER A 69 16.50 12.21 11.76
N LEU A 70 16.68 10.93 11.40
CA LEU A 70 17.60 10.02 12.04
C LEU A 70 19.08 10.31 11.68
N TYR A 71 19.33 10.97 10.56
CA TYR A 71 20.71 11.16 10.07
C TYR A 71 21.58 11.96 11.03
N GLU A 72 21.06 12.98 11.66
CA GLU A 72 21.81 13.73 12.69
C GLU A 72 22.12 12.86 13.92
N GLU A 73 21.17 12.03 14.36
CA GLU A 73 21.36 11.12 15.51
C GLU A 73 22.51 10.13 15.23
N ILE A 74 22.49 9.47 14.08
CA ILE A 74 23.53 8.49 13.75
C ILE A 74 24.88 9.13 13.51
N GLU A 75 24.93 10.34 12.96
CA GLU A 75 26.15 11.12 12.81
C GLU A 75 26.77 11.43 14.18
N GLN A 76 25.98 11.97 15.10
CA GLN A 76 26.43 12.28 16.47
C GLN A 76 26.88 11.01 17.21
N LEU A 77 26.11 9.94 17.16
CA LEU A 77 26.43 8.69 17.85
C LEU A 77 27.65 8.01 17.24
N SER A 78 27.78 7.97 15.94
CA SER A 78 28.87 7.28 15.23
C SER A 78 30.16 8.07 15.19
N GLY A 79 30.09 9.41 15.15
CA GLY A 79 31.20 10.32 14.82
C GLY A 79 31.58 10.26 13.32
N GLN A 80 30.70 9.73 12.48
CA GLN A 80 30.87 9.66 11.01
C GLN A 80 29.89 10.61 10.35
N SER A 81 30.39 11.57 9.54
CA SER A 81 29.52 12.48 8.84
C SER A 81 28.69 11.76 7.76
N CYS A 82 27.42 12.10 7.69
CA CYS A 82 26.50 11.76 6.62
C CYS A 82 26.55 12.77 5.47
N SER A 83 27.23 13.89 5.65
CA SER A 83 27.23 15.03 4.72
C SER A 83 25.79 15.40 4.32
N LEU A 84 25.00 15.75 5.31
CA LEU A 84 23.57 16.07 5.13
C LEU A 84 23.40 17.50 4.61
N HIS A 85 22.75 17.63 3.46
CA HIS A 85 22.42 18.89 2.80
C HIS A 85 20.89 19.00 2.67
N LEU A 86 20.28 19.82 3.53
CA LEU A 86 18.83 20.11 3.51
C LEU A 86 18.61 21.36 2.64
N VAL A 87 18.46 21.19 1.35
CA VAL A 87 18.36 22.27 0.37
C VAL A 87 16.93 22.56 -0.07
N GLY A 88 16.00 21.64 0.22
CA GLY A 88 14.64 21.63 -0.29
C GLY A 88 14.54 21.10 -1.71
N GLY A 89 13.30 20.93 -2.20
CA GLY A 89 13.04 20.39 -3.53
C GLY A 89 11.75 20.93 -4.16
N ALA A 90 11.72 21.00 -5.48
CA ALA A 90 10.57 21.42 -6.27
C ALA A 90 10.20 20.34 -7.29
N MET A 91 8.93 19.91 -7.25
CA MET A 91 8.32 19.05 -8.27
C MET A 91 7.63 19.94 -9.30
N MET A 92 8.11 19.94 -10.55
CA MET A 92 7.64 20.86 -11.58
C MET A 92 6.41 20.33 -12.32
N ALA A 93 5.44 21.18 -12.59
CA ALA A 93 4.31 20.89 -13.43
C ALA A 93 4.45 21.57 -14.79
N ASP A 94 4.44 20.80 -15.87
CA ASP A 94 4.46 21.26 -17.26
C ASP A 94 3.04 21.39 -17.84
N THR A 95 2.05 20.74 -17.24
CA THR A 95 0.65 20.73 -17.67
C THR A 95 -0.32 21.00 -16.53
N LYS A 96 -1.55 21.32 -16.88
CA LYS A 96 -2.63 21.50 -15.90
C LYS A 96 -2.94 20.21 -15.15
N GLU A 97 -2.95 19.07 -15.85
CA GLU A 97 -3.16 17.75 -15.25
C GLU A 97 -2.06 17.42 -14.25
N ARG A 98 -0.79 17.75 -14.57
CA ARG A 98 0.31 17.59 -13.61
C ARG A 98 0.12 18.51 -12.41
N MET A 99 -0.36 19.72 -12.62
CA MET A 99 -0.63 20.64 -11.52
C MET A 99 -1.77 20.12 -10.61
N ASP A 100 -2.80 19.48 -11.17
CA ASP A 100 -3.86 18.84 -10.38
C ASP A 100 -3.32 17.65 -9.58
N PHE A 101 -2.39 16.87 -10.14
CA PHE A 101 -1.66 15.84 -9.40
C PHE A 101 -0.84 16.42 -8.24
N LEU A 102 -0.15 17.55 -8.45
CA LEU A 102 0.62 18.23 -7.40
C LEU A 102 -0.29 18.82 -6.29
N LYS A 103 -1.46 19.33 -6.65
CA LYS A 103 -2.46 19.76 -5.67
C LYS A 103 -2.95 18.62 -4.78
N LEU A 104 -3.20 17.44 -5.38
CA LEU A 104 -3.56 16.24 -4.63
C LEU A 104 -2.42 15.83 -3.67
N THR A 105 -1.18 15.85 -4.15
CA THR A 105 0.01 15.54 -3.35
C THR A 105 0.20 16.54 -2.20
N HIS A 106 0.02 17.84 -2.47
CA HIS A 106 0.04 18.88 -1.45
C HIS A 106 -1.06 18.70 -0.40
N ALA A 107 -2.28 18.41 -0.84
CA ALA A 107 -3.40 18.14 0.05
C ALA A 107 -3.10 16.96 0.98
N LYS A 108 -2.53 15.87 0.46
CA LYS A 108 -2.05 14.73 1.25
C LYS A 108 -0.99 15.15 2.27
N GLY A 109 -0.04 15.98 1.89
CA GLY A 109 0.98 16.53 2.79
C GLY A 109 0.39 17.30 3.97
N ARG A 110 -0.79 17.91 3.83
CA ARG A 110 -1.43 18.69 4.89
C ARG A 110 -1.76 17.86 6.13
N TYR A 111 -2.39 16.71 5.98
CA TYR A 111 -2.71 15.89 7.16
C TYR A 111 -1.50 15.15 7.70
N LEU A 112 -0.47 14.94 6.88
CA LEU A 112 0.83 14.47 7.33
C LEU A 112 1.63 15.54 8.05
N GLY A 113 1.14 16.78 8.07
CA GLY A 113 1.77 17.92 8.70
C GLY A 113 3.05 18.39 7.97
N MET A 114 3.19 18.14 6.68
CA MET A 114 4.33 18.62 5.87
C MET A 114 4.14 20.09 5.49
N ASP A 115 5.24 20.85 5.48
CA ASP A 115 5.27 22.28 5.12
C ASP A 115 5.48 22.49 3.62
N THR A 116 4.76 21.72 2.79
CA THR A 116 4.81 21.87 1.33
C THR A 116 4.02 23.10 0.89
N GLU A 117 4.42 23.71 -0.23
CA GLU A 117 3.77 24.87 -0.83
C GLU A 117 3.62 24.71 -2.34
N LEU A 118 2.49 25.19 -2.89
CA LEU A 118 2.34 25.35 -4.32
C LEU A 118 2.95 26.70 -4.72
N ILE A 119 3.98 26.69 -5.55
CA ILE A 119 4.74 27.89 -5.94
C ILE A 119 4.67 28.13 -7.45
N THR A 120 4.94 29.34 -7.85
CA THR A 120 5.03 29.74 -9.26
C THR A 120 6.34 29.26 -9.89
N PRO A 121 6.42 29.14 -11.23
CA PRO A 121 7.67 28.81 -11.91
C PRO A 121 8.78 29.83 -11.63
N SER A 122 8.44 31.11 -11.48
CA SER A 122 9.41 32.19 -11.17
C SER A 122 10.00 32.03 -9.77
N GLU A 123 9.19 31.64 -8.78
CA GLU A 123 9.69 31.35 -7.44
C GLU A 123 10.64 30.14 -7.46
N ALA A 124 10.28 29.06 -8.18
CA ALA A 124 11.15 27.91 -8.36
C ALA A 124 12.49 28.29 -9.04
N LYS A 125 12.43 29.11 -10.11
CA LYS A 125 13.63 29.64 -10.80
C LYS A 125 14.51 30.45 -9.88
N SER A 126 13.96 31.23 -8.96
CA SER A 126 14.76 32.00 -8.01
C SER A 126 15.63 31.13 -7.10
N MET A 127 15.27 29.83 -6.93
CA MET A 127 16.00 28.83 -6.14
C MET A 127 16.82 27.87 -7.02
N PHE A 128 16.50 27.79 -8.33
CA PHE A 128 17.19 26.97 -9.33
C PHE A 128 17.34 27.75 -10.63
N PRO A 129 18.33 28.65 -10.73
CA PRO A 129 18.47 29.61 -11.84
C PRO A 129 18.76 28.96 -13.20
N LEU A 130 19.13 27.69 -13.24
CA LEU A 130 19.36 26.95 -14.48
C LEU A 130 18.09 26.74 -15.32
N MET A 131 16.90 26.99 -14.72
CA MET A 131 15.59 26.67 -15.29
C MET A 131 15.11 27.71 -16.29
N ASP A 132 14.56 27.25 -17.42
CA ASP A 132 13.66 28.06 -18.24
C ASP A 132 12.22 27.91 -17.73
N GLU A 133 11.75 28.90 -16.96
CA GLU A 133 10.44 28.91 -16.32
C GLU A 133 9.26 28.85 -17.28
N THR A 134 9.47 29.19 -18.56
CA THR A 134 8.39 29.21 -19.57
C THR A 134 7.87 27.84 -19.95
N ASN A 135 8.61 26.78 -19.60
CA ASN A 135 8.20 25.39 -19.81
C ASN A 135 7.24 24.84 -18.74
N PHE A 136 6.95 25.61 -17.69
CA PHE A 136 6.21 25.13 -16.52
C PHE A 136 5.03 26.03 -16.19
N VAL A 137 4.01 25.45 -15.55
CA VAL A 137 2.79 26.14 -15.11
C VAL A 137 2.72 26.31 -13.58
N GLY A 138 3.58 25.62 -12.84
CA GLY A 138 3.66 25.68 -11.38
C GLY A 138 4.59 24.62 -10.83
N ALA A 139 4.73 24.56 -9.52
CA ALA A 139 5.50 23.55 -8.82
C ALA A 139 4.95 23.27 -7.42
N LEU A 140 5.32 22.13 -6.85
CA LEU A 140 5.18 21.80 -5.44
C LEU A 140 6.55 21.88 -4.77
N TRP A 141 6.68 22.76 -3.81
CA TRP A 141 7.89 22.96 -2.99
C TRP A 141 7.80 22.12 -1.71
N ASP A 142 8.89 21.39 -1.39
CA ASP A 142 9.11 20.71 -0.10
C ASP A 142 10.41 21.20 0.53
N PRO A 143 10.39 21.88 1.70
CA PRO A 143 11.58 22.38 2.35
C PRO A 143 12.47 21.29 2.97
N VAL A 144 11.99 20.06 3.10
CA VAL A 144 12.68 18.96 3.79
C VAL A 144 13.34 17.98 2.81
N GLU A 145 13.43 18.31 1.54
CA GLU A 145 14.21 17.53 0.58
C GLU A 145 15.70 17.87 0.65
N GLY A 146 16.54 16.94 0.19
CA GLY A 146 17.98 17.13 0.22
C GLY A 146 18.77 15.94 -0.26
N HIS A 147 20.07 15.97 0.02
CA HIS A 147 20.98 14.90 -0.33
C HIS A 147 22.06 14.68 0.74
N LEU A 148 22.78 13.58 0.61
CA LEU A 148 23.80 13.15 1.56
C LEU A 148 24.85 12.27 0.87
N ASP A 149 25.94 11.95 1.61
CA ASP A 149 26.90 10.93 1.19
C ASP A 149 26.37 9.52 1.47
N PRO A 150 26.06 8.71 0.43
CA PRO A 150 25.55 7.37 0.57
C PRO A 150 26.46 6.43 1.37
N SER A 151 27.76 6.47 1.09
CA SER A 151 28.75 5.63 1.76
C SER A 151 28.97 6.08 3.20
N GLY A 152 29.17 7.38 3.42
CA GLY A 152 29.31 7.96 4.76
C GLY A 152 28.13 7.64 5.66
N THR A 153 26.92 7.78 5.17
CA THR A 153 25.68 7.46 5.91
C THR A 153 25.57 5.98 6.25
N THR A 154 25.89 5.08 5.33
CA THR A 154 25.89 3.63 5.58
C THR A 154 26.92 3.27 6.66
N HIS A 155 28.11 3.84 6.59
CA HIS A 155 29.15 3.68 7.62
C HIS A 155 28.76 4.31 8.96
N ALA A 156 27.98 5.40 8.96
CA ALA A 156 27.46 6.00 10.20
C ALA A 156 26.52 5.03 10.92
N TYR A 157 25.55 4.41 10.23
CA TYR A 157 24.72 3.33 10.80
C TYR A 157 25.56 2.19 11.35
N ALA A 158 26.51 1.67 10.57
CA ALA A 158 27.36 0.56 10.96
C ALA A 158 28.21 0.87 12.21
N LYS A 159 28.82 2.06 12.26
CA LYS A 159 29.61 2.51 13.42
C LYS A 159 28.73 2.72 14.66
N ALA A 160 27.55 3.33 14.48
CA ALA A 160 26.58 3.51 15.57
C ALA A 160 26.15 2.15 16.16
N ALA A 161 25.80 1.18 15.30
CA ALA A 161 25.46 -0.18 15.73
C ALA A 161 26.59 -0.86 16.51
N LYS A 162 27.83 -0.75 16.03
CA LYS A 162 29.02 -1.28 16.74
C LYS A 162 29.21 -0.65 18.12
N LYS A 163 29.03 0.67 18.25
CA LYS A 163 29.09 1.34 19.56
C LYS A 163 28.03 0.85 20.53
N LEU A 164 26.90 0.36 20.03
CA LEU A 164 25.81 -0.24 20.79
C LEU A 164 26.00 -1.77 21.03
N GLY A 165 27.14 -2.36 20.61
CA GLY A 165 27.51 -3.74 20.91
C GLY A 165 27.25 -4.75 19.77
N ALA A 166 26.76 -4.32 18.60
CA ALA A 166 26.54 -5.21 17.45
C ALA A 166 27.86 -5.62 16.77
N GLU A 167 27.87 -6.81 16.19
CA GLU A 167 29.01 -7.34 15.43
C GLU A 167 28.79 -7.14 13.92
N ILE A 168 29.87 -6.91 13.18
CA ILE A 168 29.88 -6.86 11.69
C ILE A 168 31.06 -7.69 11.21
N ILE A 169 30.81 -8.63 10.30
CA ILE A 169 31.83 -9.43 9.64
C ILE A 169 31.74 -9.22 8.14
N LEU A 170 32.83 -8.75 7.57
CA LEU A 170 33.03 -8.52 6.14
C LEU A 170 33.73 -9.71 5.49
N GLN A 171 33.74 -9.78 4.15
CA GLN A 171 34.39 -10.84 3.38
C GLN A 171 33.92 -12.23 3.84
N ASN A 172 32.58 -12.39 4.00
CA ASN A 172 32.00 -13.60 4.54
C ASN A 172 30.64 -13.90 3.91
N GLN A 173 30.66 -14.47 2.71
CA GLN A 173 29.43 -14.80 2.00
C GLN A 173 28.63 -15.90 2.70
N VAL A 174 27.30 -15.71 2.83
CA VAL A 174 26.37 -16.78 3.17
C VAL A 174 26.22 -17.71 1.98
N LYS A 175 26.39 -19.01 2.20
CA LYS A 175 26.36 -20.06 1.15
C LYS A 175 25.09 -20.90 1.20
N ASP A 176 24.54 -21.09 2.40
CA ASP A 176 23.34 -21.91 2.59
C ASP A 176 22.61 -21.55 3.89
N LEU A 177 21.30 -21.74 3.89
CA LEU A 177 20.39 -21.48 5.00
C LEU A 177 19.50 -22.69 5.23
N THR A 178 19.55 -23.28 6.42
CA THR A 178 18.71 -24.43 6.77
C THR A 178 17.94 -24.16 8.05
N GLN A 179 16.62 -24.26 7.99
CA GLN A 179 15.74 -24.18 9.17
C GLN A 179 15.76 -25.52 9.92
N LYS A 180 15.93 -25.47 11.23
CA LYS A 180 15.90 -26.63 12.10
C LYS A 180 14.47 -26.91 12.58
N SER A 181 14.24 -28.10 13.12
CA SER A 181 12.93 -28.52 13.64
C SER A 181 12.45 -27.70 14.83
N ASP A 182 13.34 -27.01 15.55
CA ASP A 182 13.02 -26.12 16.66
C ASP A 182 12.72 -24.67 16.21
N GLY A 183 12.72 -24.41 14.89
CA GLY A 183 12.48 -23.10 14.30
C GLY A 183 13.72 -22.20 14.23
N THR A 184 14.86 -22.61 14.78
CA THR A 184 16.13 -21.89 14.65
C THR A 184 16.80 -22.17 13.32
N TRP A 185 17.84 -21.43 12.98
CA TRP A 185 18.51 -21.48 11.70
C TRP A 185 19.97 -21.94 11.81
N SER A 186 20.42 -22.72 10.86
CA SER A 186 21.83 -23.01 10.58
C SER A 186 22.25 -22.25 9.34
N ILE A 187 23.25 -21.41 9.44
CA ILE A 187 23.74 -20.50 8.40
C ILE A 187 25.16 -20.90 8.05
N ILE A 188 25.39 -21.42 6.87
CA ILE A 188 26.71 -21.77 6.35
C ILE A 188 27.31 -20.55 5.68
N THR A 189 28.46 -20.10 6.15
CA THR A 189 29.21 -18.98 5.59
C THR A 189 30.61 -19.41 5.17
N GLU A 190 31.33 -18.58 4.43
CA GLU A 190 32.73 -18.86 4.06
C GLU A 190 33.67 -19.01 5.27
N LYS A 191 33.37 -18.32 6.37
CA LYS A 191 34.17 -18.35 7.60
C LYS A 191 33.66 -19.32 8.65
N GLY A 192 32.71 -20.19 8.31
CA GLY A 192 32.15 -21.20 9.19
C GLY A 192 30.65 -21.15 9.36
N THR A 193 30.13 -22.05 10.21
CA THR A 193 28.68 -22.16 10.45
C THR A 193 28.26 -21.35 11.69
N ILE A 194 27.16 -20.64 11.55
CA ILE A 194 26.50 -19.83 12.60
C ILE A 194 25.11 -20.40 12.84
N ASN A 195 24.66 -20.43 14.09
CA ASN A 195 23.24 -20.67 14.43
C ASN A 195 22.59 -19.34 14.81
N SER A 196 21.31 -19.19 14.49
CA SER A 196 20.55 -17.99 14.84
C SER A 196 19.10 -18.31 15.14
N GLU A 197 18.49 -17.49 16.01
CA GLU A 197 17.03 -17.51 16.20
C GLU A 197 16.32 -16.82 15.03
N HIS A 198 16.86 -15.70 14.56
CA HIS A 198 16.29 -14.89 13.49
C HIS A 198 17.27 -14.67 12.34
N ILE A 199 16.74 -14.66 11.12
CA ILE A 199 17.45 -14.21 9.91
C ILE A 199 16.73 -13.02 9.33
N VAL A 200 17.49 -11.97 8.94
CA VAL A 200 16.98 -10.83 8.19
C VAL A 200 17.66 -10.77 6.83
N ASN A 201 16.90 -10.97 5.77
CA ASN A 201 17.39 -10.78 4.41
C ASN A 201 17.38 -9.29 4.04
N CYS A 202 18.58 -8.70 4.00
CA CYS A 202 18.86 -7.34 3.51
C CYS A 202 19.79 -7.39 2.29
N GLY A 203 19.72 -8.46 1.49
CA GLY A 203 20.67 -8.79 0.42
C GLY A 203 20.66 -7.86 -0.79
N GLY A 204 19.79 -6.85 -0.85
CA GLY A 204 19.74 -5.87 -1.94
C GLY A 204 19.67 -6.55 -3.31
N LEU A 205 20.68 -6.38 -4.15
CA LEU A 205 20.78 -7.04 -5.47
C LEU A 205 20.72 -8.56 -5.39
N TRP A 206 21.18 -9.16 -4.28
CA TRP A 206 21.21 -10.62 -4.04
C TRP A 206 20.07 -11.11 -3.16
N ALA A 207 19.10 -10.25 -2.84
CA ALA A 207 18.00 -10.63 -1.94
C ALA A 207 17.20 -11.83 -2.45
N ARG A 208 17.01 -11.94 -3.77
CA ARG A 208 16.34 -13.07 -4.40
C ARG A 208 17.15 -14.36 -4.28
N GLU A 209 18.46 -14.30 -4.47
CA GLU A 209 19.37 -15.42 -4.33
C GLU A 209 19.42 -15.94 -2.89
N VAL A 210 19.42 -15.04 -1.90
CA VAL A 210 19.31 -15.41 -0.48
C VAL A 210 17.95 -16.06 -0.19
N GLY A 211 16.86 -15.50 -0.76
CA GLY A 211 15.53 -16.11 -0.65
C GLY A 211 15.47 -17.53 -1.23
N ARG A 212 16.09 -17.75 -2.36
CA ARG A 212 16.15 -19.09 -3.01
C ARG A 212 16.84 -20.16 -2.18
N MET A 213 17.76 -19.79 -1.28
CA MET A 213 18.36 -20.75 -0.35
C MET A 213 17.34 -21.40 0.58
N VAL A 214 16.20 -20.75 0.78
CA VAL A 214 15.08 -21.24 1.60
C VAL A 214 13.81 -21.54 0.80
N GLY A 215 13.93 -21.66 -0.53
CA GLY A 215 12.80 -21.94 -1.43
C GLY A 215 11.87 -20.78 -1.70
N LEU A 216 12.28 -19.54 -1.37
CA LEU A 216 11.50 -18.34 -1.57
C LEU A 216 11.92 -17.59 -2.84
N GLU A 217 10.99 -17.36 -3.76
CA GLU A 217 11.19 -16.45 -4.88
C GLU A 217 10.61 -15.07 -4.53
N LEU A 218 11.46 -14.12 -4.16
CA LEU A 218 11.04 -12.76 -3.84
C LEU A 218 10.67 -12.00 -5.12
N PRO A 219 9.52 -11.30 -5.18
CA PRO A 219 9.11 -10.54 -6.35
C PRO A 219 9.88 -9.22 -6.43
N LEU A 220 11.12 -9.28 -6.85
CA LEU A 220 11.98 -8.12 -7.08
C LEU A 220 12.87 -8.31 -8.32
N LEU A 221 13.23 -7.19 -8.93
CA LEU A 221 14.10 -7.15 -10.09
C LEU A 221 15.05 -5.97 -9.96
N ALA A 222 16.31 -6.16 -10.32
CA ALA A 222 17.27 -5.07 -10.44
C ALA A 222 17.14 -4.41 -11.82
N MET A 223 17.14 -3.08 -11.85
CA MET A 223 17.11 -2.25 -13.06
C MET A 223 18.42 -1.48 -13.18
N GLU A 224 18.90 -1.35 -14.41
CA GLU A 224 19.96 -0.37 -14.69
C GLU A 224 19.45 1.05 -14.52
N HIS A 225 20.28 1.92 -13.99
CA HIS A 225 19.91 3.32 -13.76
C HIS A 225 21.06 4.25 -14.03
N HIS A 226 20.78 5.31 -14.80
CA HIS A 226 21.78 6.28 -15.21
C HIS A 226 21.59 7.61 -14.48
N TYR A 227 22.72 8.22 -14.16
CA TYR A 227 22.82 9.65 -13.98
C TYR A 227 24.16 10.19 -14.51
N ILE A 228 24.18 11.45 -14.88
CA ILE A 228 25.37 12.16 -15.31
C ILE A 228 25.80 13.16 -14.24
N LEU A 229 27.11 13.37 -14.13
CA LEU A 229 27.71 14.47 -13.40
C LEU A 229 28.29 15.45 -14.43
N THR A 230 27.98 16.74 -14.30
CA THR A 230 28.50 17.76 -15.18
C THR A 230 29.81 18.33 -14.66
N ASP A 231 30.54 18.98 -15.55
CA ASP A 231 31.58 19.94 -15.17
C ASP A 231 30.97 21.18 -14.49
N GLU A 232 31.81 22.13 -14.10
CA GLU A 232 31.39 23.40 -13.49
C GLU A 232 30.45 24.17 -14.41
N ILE A 233 29.34 24.67 -13.83
CA ILE A 233 28.35 25.52 -14.48
C ILE A 233 28.48 26.93 -13.86
N PRO A 234 28.79 27.96 -14.64
CA PRO A 234 28.99 29.30 -14.12
C PRO A 234 27.82 29.85 -13.29
N GLU A 235 26.59 29.55 -13.71
CA GLU A 235 25.35 29.98 -13.02
C GLU A 235 25.20 29.34 -11.63
N VAL A 236 25.70 28.12 -11.43
CA VAL A 236 25.75 27.47 -10.11
C VAL A 236 26.72 28.22 -9.21
N VAL A 237 27.91 28.53 -9.70
CA VAL A 237 28.94 29.24 -8.93
C VAL A 237 28.46 30.66 -8.56
N GLU A 238 27.90 31.40 -9.51
CA GLU A 238 27.34 32.72 -9.27
C GLU A 238 26.23 32.70 -8.22
N PHE A 239 25.30 31.70 -8.31
CA PHE A 239 24.23 31.55 -7.34
C PHE A 239 24.76 31.28 -5.94
N ASN A 240 25.73 30.36 -5.79
CA ASN A 240 26.31 30.02 -4.50
C ASN A 240 27.06 31.23 -3.89
N GLU A 241 27.85 31.97 -4.69
CA GLU A 241 28.58 33.16 -4.23
C GLU A 241 27.63 34.28 -3.79
N LYS A 242 26.56 34.49 -4.54
CA LYS A 242 25.59 35.57 -4.28
C LYS A 242 24.69 35.27 -3.08
N THR A 243 24.28 34.01 -2.90
CA THR A 243 23.25 33.63 -1.90
C THR A 243 23.83 32.96 -0.67
N GLY A 244 25.03 32.40 -0.76
CA GLY A 244 25.57 31.49 0.26
C GLY A 244 24.84 30.18 0.38
N LYS A 245 24.00 29.79 -0.60
CA LYS A 245 23.16 28.59 -0.60
C LYS A 245 23.49 27.71 -1.79
N GLU A 246 23.20 26.42 -1.67
CA GLU A 246 23.16 25.46 -2.77
C GLU A 246 21.86 25.57 -3.54
N LEU A 247 21.83 25.04 -4.78
CA LEU A 247 20.58 24.87 -5.54
C LEU A 247 19.69 23.84 -4.88
N ILE A 248 18.38 24.04 -5.00
CA ILE A 248 17.37 23.06 -4.58
C ILE A 248 17.41 21.83 -5.49
N HIS A 249 16.81 20.74 -5.03
CA HIS A 249 16.45 19.61 -5.91
C HIS A 249 15.33 20.02 -6.86
N VAL A 250 15.34 19.48 -8.08
CA VAL A 250 14.26 19.66 -9.04
C VAL A 250 13.89 18.32 -9.66
N ILE A 251 12.60 18.01 -9.66
CA ILE A 251 12.02 16.91 -10.42
C ILE A 251 11.27 17.50 -11.60
N ASP A 252 11.72 17.17 -12.79
CA ASP A 252 11.07 17.48 -14.06
C ASP A 252 10.38 16.21 -14.59
N PHE A 253 9.08 16.15 -14.40
CA PHE A 253 8.29 14.99 -14.81
C PHE A 253 8.22 14.81 -16.32
N LYS A 254 8.27 15.89 -17.09
CA LYS A 254 8.21 15.83 -18.55
C LYS A 254 9.46 15.20 -19.15
N GLY A 255 10.62 15.54 -18.61
CA GLY A 255 11.90 14.97 -19.00
C GLY A 255 12.17 13.61 -18.36
N GLU A 256 11.34 13.20 -17.38
CA GLU A 256 11.62 12.03 -16.56
C GLU A 256 12.95 12.15 -15.81
N ILE A 257 13.25 13.38 -15.32
CA ILE A 257 14.54 13.79 -14.78
C ILE A 257 14.40 14.21 -13.31
N TYR A 258 15.41 13.85 -12.53
CA TYR A 258 15.69 14.51 -11.26
C TYR A 258 17.08 15.15 -11.33
N THR A 259 17.23 16.32 -10.70
CA THR A 259 18.52 17.02 -10.69
C THR A 259 18.78 17.68 -9.34
N ARG A 260 20.04 17.75 -8.96
CA ARG A 260 20.54 18.45 -7.79
C ARG A 260 21.92 19.03 -8.04
N GLN A 261 22.33 19.98 -7.21
CA GLN A 261 23.71 20.44 -7.25
C GLN A 261 24.67 19.30 -6.85
N GLU A 262 25.78 19.21 -7.56
CA GLU A 262 26.93 18.39 -7.22
C GLU A 262 28.21 19.24 -7.35
N GLN A 263 28.76 19.65 -6.20
CA GLN A 263 29.86 20.59 -6.15
C GLN A 263 29.52 21.91 -6.90
N LYS A 264 30.19 22.21 -8.00
CA LYS A 264 29.99 23.39 -8.84
C LYS A 264 29.20 23.14 -10.12
N GLY A 265 28.77 21.91 -10.32
CA GLY A 265 27.92 21.45 -11.42
C GLY A 265 26.62 20.84 -10.89
N VAL A 266 26.03 19.95 -11.68
CA VAL A 266 24.81 19.21 -11.29
C VAL A 266 24.96 17.71 -11.51
N LEU A 267 24.23 16.95 -10.69
CA LEU A 267 23.85 15.58 -10.97
C LEU A 267 22.49 15.61 -11.66
N LEU A 268 22.34 14.91 -12.79
CA LEU A 268 21.09 14.75 -13.50
C LEU A 268 20.86 13.26 -13.77
N GLY A 269 19.81 12.70 -13.20
CA GLY A 269 19.43 11.30 -13.37
C GLY A 269 18.10 11.16 -14.08
N THR A 270 17.86 9.97 -14.69
CA THR A 270 16.70 9.72 -15.55
C THR A 270 15.96 8.47 -15.14
N TYR A 271 14.63 8.46 -15.38
CA TYR A 271 13.79 7.27 -15.33
C TYR A 271 13.22 7.02 -16.72
N GLU A 272 14.09 6.68 -17.63
CA GLU A 272 13.81 6.55 -19.08
C GLU A 272 12.82 5.42 -19.40
N GLN A 273 12.02 5.61 -20.45
CA GLN A 273 10.98 4.64 -20.85
C GLN A 273 11.55 3.36 -21.44
N SER A 274 12.68 3.42 -22.14
CA SER A 274 13.40 2.28 -22.69
C SER A 274 14.28 1.58 -21.63
N CYS A 275 13.76 1.48 -20.42
CA CYS A 275 14.46 0.94 -19.25
C CYS A 275 14.94 -0.50 -19.48
N GLN A 276 16.08 -0.82 -18.87
CA GLN A 276 16.74 -2.12 -19.01
C GLN A 276 16.85 -2.80 -17.64
N PRO A 277 16.35 -4.04 -17.49
CA PRO A 277 16.63 -4.83 -16.31
C PRO A 277 18.07 -5.35 -16.34
N TRP A 278 18.62 -5.50 -15.15
CA TRP A 278 19.89 -6.13 -14.93
C TRP A 278 19.68 -7.44 -14.17
N SER A 279 20.31 -8.54 -14.63
CA SER A 279 20.24 -9.85 -13.97
C SER A 279 18.82 -10.39 -13.76
N GLU A 280 18.03 -10.49 -14.83
CA GLU A 280 16.63 -10.93 -14.80
C GLU A 280 16.43 -12.27 -14.07
N HIS A 281 17.33 -13.22 -14.26
CA HIS A 281 17.20 -14.58 -13.73
C HIS A 281 18.06 -14.83 -12.49
N THR A 282 19.33 -14.43 -12.52
CA THR A 282 20.29 -14.72 -11.45
C THR A 282 21.30 -13.59 -11.31
N THR A 283 21.45 -13.09 -10.10
CA THR A 283 22.43 -12.05 -9.79
C THR A 283 23.82 -12.68 -9.63
N PRO A 284 24.84 -12.27 -10.41
CA PRO A 284 26.17 -12.85 -10.32
C PRO A 284 26.84 -12.52 -8.97
N TRP A 285 27.32 -13.54 -8.28
CA TRP A 285 27.96 -13.38 -6.98
C TRP A 285 29.30 -12.62 -7.03
N GLY A 286 29.94 -12.61 -8.19
CA GLY A 286 31.21 -11.89 -8.39
C GLY A 286 31.06 -10.37 -8.56
N PHE A 287 29.86 -9.87 -8.86
CA PHE A 287 29.62 -8.44 -9.02
C PHE A 287 29.72 -7.68 -7.69
N GLY A 288 30.28 -6.48 -7.68
CA GLY A 288 30.34 -5.61 -6.49
C GLY A 288 31.35 -4.49 -6.63
N GLN A 289 30.99 -3.28 -6.22
CA GLN A 289 31.76 -2.04 -6.41
C GLN A 289 32.15 -1.80 -7.89
N GLU A 290 31.27 -2.21 -8.77
CA GLU A 290 31.41 -2.08 -10.22
C GLU A 290 30.23 -1.28 -10.77
N LEU A 291 30.48 -0.52 -11.84
CA LEU A 291 29.45 0.12 -12.63
C LEU A 291 29.20 -0.68 -13.90
N LEU A 292 28.03 -0.54 -14.45
CA LEU A 292 27.67 -1.09 -15.75
C LEU A 292 28.14 -0.14 -16.86
N GLU A 293 28.23 -0.66 -18.09
CA GLU A 293 28.57 0.15 -19.26
C GLU A 293 27.50 1.24 -19.45
N PRO A 294 27.90 2.50 -19.64
CA PRO A 294 26.98 3.60 -19.92
C PRO A 294 26.28 3.42 -21.27
N ASN A 295 25.01 3.78 -21.34
CA ASN A 295 24.25 3.83 -22.58
C ASN A 295 23.55 5.19 -22.73
N LEU A 296 24.25 6.13 -23.37
CA LEU A 296 23.73 7.49 -23.59
C LEU A 296 22.54 7.51 -24.53
N ASP A 297 22.50 6.65 -25.56
CA ASP A 297 21.40 6.61 -26.53
C ASP A 297 20.06 6.30 -25.81
N ARG A 298 20.13 5.48 -24.77
CA ARG A 298 18.92 5.11 -23.98
C ARG A 298 18.35 6.29 -23.20
N ILE A 299 19.19 7.18 -22.69
CA ILE A 299 18.77 8.34 -21.88
C ILE A 299 18.70 9.65 -22.68
N SER A 300 19.15 9.67 -23.95
CA SER A 300 19.13 10.89 -24.79
C SER A 300 17.75 11.55 -24.88
N PRO A 301 16.61 10.82 -25.00
CA PRO A 301 15.32 11.49 -25.05
C PRO A 301 15.01 12.31 -23.78
N SER A 302 15.43 11.84 -22.61
CA SER A 302 15.30 12.58 -21.35
C SER A 302 16.27 13.76 -21.30
N LEU A 303 17.52 13.58 -21.76
CA LEU A 303 18.52 14.65 -21.80
C LEU A 303 18.10 15.79 -22.74
N GLU A 304 17.53 15.48 -23.91
CA GLU A 304 17.01 16.49 -24.86
C GLU A 304 15.95 17.39 -24.22
N VAL A 305 15.03 16.80 -23.44
CA VAL A 305 14.04 17.58 -22.68
C VAL A 305 14.73 18.36 -21.56
N GLY A 306 15.69 17.74 -20.86
CA GLY A 306 16.45 18.37 -19.79
C GLY A 306 17.22 19.62 -20.27
N PHE A 307 17.88 19.53 -21.40
CA PHE A 307 18.61 20.66 -21.99
C PHE A 307 17.68 21.81 -22.39
N LYS A 308 16.49 21.48 -22.89
CA LYS A 308 15.47 22.49 -23.18
C LYS A 308 14.95 23.18 -21.91
N HIS A 309 14.75 22.41 -20.85
CA HIS A 309 14.18 22.92 -19.59
C HIS A 309 15.24 23.58 -18.69
N PHE A 310 16.50 23.16 -18.83
CA PHE A 310 17.67 23.65 -18.08
C PHE A 310 18.83 24.02 -19.03
N PRO A 311 18.69 25.08 -19.86
CA PRO A 311 19.62 25.39 -20.95
C PRO A 311 21.10 25.47 -20.54
N PRO A 312 21.49 26.00 -19.35
CA PRO A 312 22.90 26.01 -18.97
C PRO A 312 23.54 24.61 -18.86
N VAL A 313 22.75 23.58 -18.62
CA VAL A 313 23.24 22.18 -18.51
C VAL A 313 23.69 21.64 -19.87
N GLU A 314 23.06 22.07 -20.98
CA GLU A 314 23.46 21.67 -22.34
C GLU A 314 24.90 22.07 -22.68
N ASN A 315 25.33 23.21 -22.15
CA ASN A 315 26.67 23.76 -22.41
C ASN A 315 27.74 23.22 -21.46
N ALA A 316 27.34 22.48 -20.43
CA ALA A 316 28.28 21.89 -19.49
C ALA A 316 28.89 20.61 -20.05
N GLY A 317 30.15 20.37 -19.82
CA GLY A 317 30.80 19.09 -20.12
C GLY A 317 30.26 17.97 -19.21
N ILE A 318 30.26 16.74 -19.71
CA ILE A 318 29.94 15.55 -18.89
C ILE A 318 31.24 15.08 -18.22
N LYS A 319 31.32 15.26 -16.91
CA LYS A 319 32.45 14.81 -16.07
C LYS A 319 32.47 13.30 -15.88
N GLN A 320 31.31 12.71 -15.66
CA GLN A 320 31.14 11.28 -15.41
C GLN A 320 29.73 10.82 -15.71
N ILE A 321 29.61 9.56 -16.18
CA ILE A 321 28.35 8.88 -16.35
C ILE A 321 28.36 7.69 -15.40
N ILE A 322 27.29 7.55 -14.62
CA ILE A 322 27.10 6.43 -13.73
C ILE A 322 25.96 5.58 -14.30
N ASN A 323 26.19 4.29 -14.49
CA ASN A 323 25.14 3.29 -14.72
C ASN A 323 25.29 2.21 -13.65
N GLY A 324 24.35 2.13 -12.74
CA GLY A 324 24.40 1.19 -11.63
C GLY A 324 23.07 0.50 -11.37
N PRO A 325 23.10 -0.80 -10.99
CA PRO A 325 21.88 -1.54 -10.74
C PRO A 325 21.30 -1.26 -9.37
N PHE A 326 19.97 -1.16 -9.27
CA PHE A 326 19.25 -1.18 -7.99
C PHE A 326 17.87 -1.82 -8.09
N THR A 327 17.28 -2.24 -6.97
CA THR A 327 16.17 -3.19 -6.93
C THR A 327 14.82 -2.52 -6.77
N PHE A 328 13.79 -3.11 -7.42
CA PHE A 328 12.38 -2.73 -7.34
C PHE A 328 11.50 -3.95 -7.09
N ALA A 329 10.44 -3.79 -6.31
CA ALA A 329 9.29 -4.68 -6.34
C ALA A 329 8.30 -4.25 -7.45
N PRO A 330 7.29 -5.08 -7.80
CA PRO A 330 6.33 -4.77 -8.86
C PRO A 330 5.58 -3.43 -8.72
N ASP A 331 5.33 -2.99 -7.50
CA ASP A 331 4.67 -1.73 -7.16
C ASP A 331 5.66 -0.61 -6.76
N GLY A 332 6.96 -0.88 -6.74
CA GLY A 332 8.01 0.06 -6.35
C GLY A 332 8.15 0.30 -4.85
N ASN A 333 7.36 -0.34 -4.00
CA ASN A 333 7.49 -0.24 -2.54
C ASN A 333 8.37 -1.37 -1.99
N PRO A 334 9.03 -1.17 -0.84
CA PRO A 334 9.84 -2.21 -0.18
C PRO A 334 9.08 -3.51 0.12
N LEU A 335 9.82 -4.59 0.33
CA LEU A 335 9.34 -5.89 0.80
C LEU A 335 9.81 -6.12 2.23
N VAL A 336 8.96 -5.79 3.22
CA VAL A 336 9.33 -5.73 4.65
C VAL A 336 8.45 -6.65 5.47
N GLY A 337 9.03 -7.32 6.45
CA GLY A 337 8.29 -8.08 7.46
C GLY A 337 8.58 -9.58 7.48
N PRO A 338 7.87 -10.35 8.32
CA PRO A 338 8.05 -11.79 8.43
C PRO A 338 7.53 -12.48 7.16
N VAL A 339 8.35 -13.36 6.59
CA VAL A 339 8.01 -14.07 5.35
C VAL A 339 7.00 -15.17 5.67
N PRO A 340 5.84 -15.24 4.96
CA PRO A 340 4.88 -16.33 5.14
C PRO A 340 5.51 -17.71 4.93
N GLY A 341 5.16 -18.67 5.79
CA GLY A 341 5.65 -20.06 5.72
C GLY A 341 7.06 -20.30 6.27
N LEU A 342 7.79 -19.26 6.70
CA LEU A 342 9.12 -19.37 7.28
C LEU A 342 9.18 -18.78 8.69
N THR A 343 9.47 -19.58 9.69
CA THR A 343 9.58 -19.12 11.06
C THR A 343 10.82 -18.27 11.25
N ASN A 344 10.66 -17.05 11.80
CA ASN A 344 11.74 -16.11 12.12
C ASN A 344 12.65 -15.75 10.93
N PHE A 345 12.16 -15.85 9.71
CA PHE A 345 12.81 -15.33 8.53
C PHE A 345 12.14 -14.01 8.11
N TRP A 346 12.93 -12.95 8.03
CA TRP A 346 12.46 -11.58 7.83
C TRP A 346 12.99 -11.00 6.53
N SER A 347 12.18 -10.23 5.83
CA SER A 347 12.56 -9.50 4.62
C SER A 347 12.69 -8.01 4.92
N ALA A 348 13.74 -7.39 4.39
CA ALA A 348 13.93 -5.95 4.25
C ALA A 348 14.60 -5.68 2.88
N CYS A 349 13.87 -5.99 1.83
CA CYS A 349 14.36 -6.05 0.45
C CYS A 349 13.64 -5.05 -0.45
N ALA A 350 14.13 -4.88 -1.68
CA ALA A 350 13.55 -4.00 -2.70
C ALA A 350 13.35 -2.54 -2.23
N VAL A 351 14.21 -2.08 -1.33
CA VAL A 351 14.19 -0.69 -0.82
C VAL A 351 14.87 0.20 -1.84
N MET A 352 14.15 0.59 -2.87
CA MET A 352 14.62 1.32 -4.03
C MET A 352 15.16 2.72 -3.63
N ALA A 353 14.44 3.44 -2.78
CA ALA A 353 14.83 4.75 -2.26
C ALA A 353 15.52 4.61 -0.89
N GLY A 354 16.67 3.91 -0.84
CA GLY A 354 17.35 3.51 0.40
C GLY A 354 17.63 4.66 1.37
N PHE A 355 17.96 5.84 0.88
CA PHE A 355 18.25 7.02 1.69
C PHE A 355 17.01 7.85 2.06
N SER A 356 15.87 7.60 1.44
CA SER A 356 14.57 8.09 1.94
C SER A 356 13.91 7.11 2.92
N GLN A 357 14.07 5.80 2.74
CA GLN A 357 13.24 4.77 3.39
C GLN A 357 14.01 3.87 4.38
N GLY A 358 15.32 3.73 4.22
CA GLY A 358 16.11 2.72 4.93
C GLY A 358 16.08 2.83 6.45
N GLY A 359 16.05 4.05 6.99
CA GLY A 359 15.88 4.29 8.43
C GLY A 359 14.52 3.81 8.95
N GLY A 360 13.45 4.19 8.24
CA GLY A 360 12.09 3.78 8.57
C GLY A 360 11.85 2.29 8.42
N VAL A 361 12.42 1.65 7.40
CA VAL A 361 12.39 0.19 7.23
C VAL A 361 13.09 -0.50 8.40
N GLY A 362 14.26 -0.02 8.79
CA GLY A 362 14.99 -0.55 9.95
C GLY A 362 14.20 -0.42 11.25
N LEU A 363 13.57 0.74 11.48
CA LEU A 363 12.73 0.98 12.66
C LEU A 363 11.52 0.03 12.69
N ALA A 364 10.72 0.02 11.62
CA ALA A 364 9.50 -0.78 11.57
C ALA A 364 9.78 -2.28 11.70
N LEU A 365 10.82 -2.78 11.02
CA LEU A 365 11.18 -4.19 11.12
C LEU A 365 11.71 -4.57 12.50
N SER A 366 12.56 -3.74 13.11
CA SER A 366 13.11 -3.99 14.43
C SER A 366 12.03 -3.96 15.52
N ASN A 367 11.08 -3.03 15.45
CA ASN A 367 9.90 -3.03 16.32
C ASN A 367 9.09 -4.31 16.12
N TRP A 368 8.86 -4.72 14.89
CA TRP A 368 8.10 -5.94 14.59
C TRP A 368 8.77 -7.19 15.15
N MET A 369 10.09 -7.29 15.00
CA MET A 369 10.88 -8.39 15.60
C MET A 369 10.83 -8.38 17.13
N ASN A 370 10.81 -7.20 17.75
CA ASN A 370 10.85 -7.04 19.22
C ASN A 370 9.47 -7.18 19.88
N GLU A 371 8.43 -6.60 19.30
CA GLU A 371 7.09 -6.44 19.90
C GLU A 371 5.99 -7.26 19.20
N GLY A 372 6.30 -7.85 18.03
CA GLY A 372 5.32 -8.55 17.20
C GLY A 372 4.42 -7.63 16.38
N ASP A 373 4.71 -6.32 16.39
CA ASP A 373 3.99 -5.28 15.65
C ASP A 373 4.99 -4.22 15.17
N PRO A 374 4.90 -3.73 13.93
CA PRO A 374 5.82 -2.71 13.41
C PRO A 374 5.65 -1.33 14.04
N GLY A 375 4.57 -1.07 14.79
CA GLY A 375 4.24 0.23 15.36
C GLY A 375 3.70 1.26 14.36
N TYR A 376 3.65 0.92 13.09
CA TYR A 376 3.24 1.75 11.98
C TYR A 376 2.36 0.96 11.01
N ASP A 377 1.59 1.66 10.18
CA ASP A 377 0.92 1.00 9.06
C ASP A 377 1.89 0.81 7.89
N ILE A 378 2.44 -0.38 7.79
CA ILE A 378 3.34 -0.75 6.71
C ILE A 378 2.71 -1.72 5.71
N TRP A 379 1.38 -1.80 5.64
CA TRP A 379 0.69 -2.68 4.70
C TRP A 379 1.20 -2.51 3.25
N GLY A 380 1.42 -1.26 2.82
CA GLY A 380 1.98 -0.95 1.50
C GLY A 380 3.41 -1.47 1.26
N MET A 381 4.10 -1.93 2.31
CA MET A 381 5.47 -2.49 2.24
C MET A 381 5.51 -3.95 2.72
N ASP A 382 4.43 -4.52 3.27
CA ASP A 382 4.43 -5.88 3.80
C ASP A 382 4.77 -6.88 2.69
N VAL A 383 5.75 -7.75 2.93
CA VAL A 383 6.15 -8.80 1.97
C VAL A 383 4.99 -9.73 1.62
N ALA A 384 4.04 -9.91 2.53
CA ALA A 384 2.86 -10.74 2.35
C ALA A 384 1.75 -10.11 1.48
N ARG A 385 1.92 -8.86 1.00
CA ARG A 385 0.98 -8.26 0.03
C ARG A 385 1.07 -8.90 -1.36
N PHE A 386 2.14 -9.62 -1.65
CA PHE A 386 2.28 -10.44 -2.84
C PHE A 386 2.00 -11.90 -2.55
N GLY A 387 1.31 -12.56 -3.47
CA GLY A 387 1.06 -14.00 -3.45
C GLY A 387 1.86 -14.72 -4.54
N GLU A 388 1.50 -15.97 -4.77
CA GLU A 388 2.16 -16.84 -5.76
C GLU A 388 1.93 -16.39 -7.22
N PHE A 389 0.95 -15.50 -7.43
CA PHE A 389 0.76 -14.85 -8.73
C PHE A 389 1.97 -14.00 -9.14
N ALA A 390 2.75 -13.48 -8.20
CA ALA A 390 3.92 -12.66 -8.46
C ALA A 390 5.12 -13.49 -8.94
N THR A 391 4.91 -14.23 -10.03
CA THR A 391 5.93 -15.03 -10.71
C THR A 391 7.06 -14.15 -11.25
N LEU A 392 8.19 -14.75 -11.61
CA LEU A 392 9.32 -14.03 -12.21
C LEU A 392 8.89 -13.26 -13.48
N ARG A 393 8.04 -13.85 -14.32
CA ARG A 393 7.50 -13.18 -15.53
C ARG A 393 6.64 -11.96 -15.18
N TYR A 394 5.74 -12.10 -14.22
CA TYR A 394 4.91 -11.00 -13.73
C TYR A 394 5.78 -9.89 -13.13
N THR A 395 6.72 -10.26 -12.26
CA THR A 395 7.65 -9.33 -11.61
C THR A 395 8.46 -8.53 -12.63
N ASN A 396 9.05 -9.20 -13.64
CA ASN A 396 9.81 -8.53 -14.69
C ASN A 396 8.94 -7.52 -15.46
N ALA A 397 7.74 -7.91 -15.86
CA ALA A 397 6.84 -7.02 -16.58
C ALA A 397 6.44 -5.80 -15.74
N LYS A 398 6.03 -6.03 -14.50
CA LYS A 398 5.57 -4.95 -13.59
C LYS A 398 6.68 -4.03 -13.11
N VAL A 399 7.87 -4.54 -12.84
CA VAL A 399 9.02 -3.71 -12.46
C VAL A 399 9.44 -2.79 -13.62
N ARG A 400 9.50 -3.29 -14.85
CA ARG A 400 9.79 -2.45 -16.03
C ARG A 400 8.75 -1.34 -16.19
N GLU A 401 7.47 -1.67 -16.05
CA GLU A 401 6.37 -0.71 -16.11
C GLU A 401 6.47 0.33 -14.99
N ASN A 402 6.72 -0.10 -13.76
CA ASN A 402 6.88 0.78 -12.61
C ASN A 402 8.07 1.74 -12.79
N TYR A 403 9.22 1.24 -13.24
CA TYR A 403 10.40 2.06 -13.52
C TYR A 403 10.11 3.13 -14.58
N SER A 404 9.62 2.72 -15.77
CA SER A 404 9.35 3.63 -16.89
C SER A 404 8.21 4.62 -16.63
N ARG A 405 7.39 4.37 -15.61
CA ARG A 405 6.28 5.23 -15.19
C ARG A 405 6.56 6.04 -13.93
N ARG A 406 7.78 5.96 -13.39
CA ARG A 406 8.13 6.58 -12.10
C ARG A 406 7.73 8.04 -11.99
N PHE A 407 7.87 8.79 -13.08
CA PHE A 407 7.55 10.21 -13.16
C PHE A 407 6.27 10.52 -13.95
N ARG A 408 5.49 9.52 -14.33
CA ARG A 408 4.19 9.74 -14.95
C ARG A 408 3.11 10.05 -13.93
N ILE A 409 2.04 10.68 -14.38
CA ILE A 409 0.85 10.88 -13.56
C ILE A 409 0.24 9.52 -13.27
N SER A 410 -0.07 9.24 -12.00
CA SER A 410 -0.94 8.16 -11.59
C SER A 410 -2.35 8.70 -11.47
N PHE A 411 -3.21 8.34 -12.41
CA PHE A 411 -4.60 8.74 -12.38
C PHE A 411 -5.42 7.82 -11.46
N PRO A 412 -6.52 8.32 -10.90
CA PRO A 412 -7.47 7.48 -10.20
C PRO A 412 -7.99 6.36 -11.09
N ASN A 413 -8.13 5.15 -10.53
CA ASN A 413 -8.66 3.98 -11.23
C ASN A 413 -7.86 3.57 -12.50
N GLU A 414 -6.62 4.03 -12.65
CA GLU A 414 -5.76 3.63 -13.76
C GLU A 414 -5.32 2.17 -13.61
N GLU A 415 -5.61 1.35 -14.63
CA GLU A 415 -5.20 -0.03 -14.72
C GLU A 415 -3.97 -0.17 -15.62
N LEU A 416 -2.86 -0.63 -15.03
CA LEU A 416 -1.59 -0.75 -15.73
C LEU A 416 -1.51 -2.06 -16.53
N PRO A 417 -1.16 -2.02 -17.84
CA PRO A 417 -1.29 -3.15 -18.75
C PRO A 417 -0.21 -4.23 -18.65
N ALA A 418 0.97 -3.93 -18.09
CA ALA A 418 2.07 -4.90 -18.11
C ALA A 418 1.73 -6.18 -17.32
N GLY A 419 2.12 -7.33 -17.89
CA GLY A 419 1.88 -8.64 -17.30
C GLY A 419 0.42 -9.10 -17.33
N ARG A 420 -0.45 -8.44 -18.08
CA ARG A 420 -1.89 -8.76 -18.19
C ARG A 420 -2.24 -9.33 -19.57
N PRO A 421 -3.27 -10.22 -19.69
CA PRO A 421 -3.92 -10.89 -18.56
C PRO A 421 -2.96 -11.87 -17.88
N HIS A 422 -3.05 -12.01 -16.53
CA HIS A 422 -2.17 -12.89 -15.76
C HIS A 422 -2.92 -14.14 -15.28
N GLN A 423 -3.97 -13.96 -14.49
CA GLN A 423 -4.93 -14.99 -14.10
C GLN A 423 -6.33 -14.59 -14.55
N THR A 424 -7.14 -15.55 -14.97
CA THR A 424 -8.49 -15.30 -15.49
C THR A 424 -9.47 -16.33 -14.91
N THR A 425 -10.72 -15.91 -14.73
CA THR A 425 -11.82 -16.85 -14.49
C THR A 425 -12.29 -17.50 -15.80
N PRO A 426 -13.06 -18.59 -15.76
CA PRO A 426 -13.69 -19.15 -16.95
C PRO A 426 -14.60 -18.19 -17.72
N LEU A 427 -15.06 -17.10 -17.13
CA LEU A 427 -15.90 -16.08 -17.76
C LEU A 427 -15.14 -14.95 -18.44
N TYR A 428 -13.82 -14.91 -18.36
CA TYR A 428 -13.01 -13.82 -18.91
C TYR A 428 -13.35 -13.47 -20.35
N ASP A 429 -13.37 -14.48 -21.26
CA ASP A 429 -13.69 -14.27 -22.67
C ASP A 429 -15.14 -13.80 -22.87
N THR A 430 -16.05 -14.25 -22.02
CA THR A 430 -17.45 -13.81 -22.01
C THR A 430 -17.53 -12.32 -21.69
N TYR A 431 -16.83 -11.86 -20.66
CA TYR A 431 -16.79 -10.44 -20.30
C TYR A 431 -16.16 -9.58 -21.38
N ILE A 432 -15.06 -10.02 -21.97
CA ILE A 432 -14.46 -9.33 -23.14
C ILE A 432 -15.48 -9.20 -24.28
N SER A 433 -16.22 -10.29 -24.61
CA SER A 433 -17.24 -10.26 -25.67
C SER A 433 -18.43 -9.36 -25.35
N GLN A 434 -18.66 -9.06 -24.09
CA GLN A 434 -19.68 -8.12 -23.59
C GLN A 434 -19.16 -6.68 -23.45
N ASN A 435 -17.98 -6.41 -23.98
CA ASN A 435 -17.33 -5.10 -23.94
C ASN A 435 -16.98 -4.61 -22.52
N ALA A 436 -16.59 -5.55 -21.63
CA ALA A 436 -16.13 -5.21 -20.29
C ALA A 436 -14.77 -4.50 -20.31
N VAL A 437 -14.65 -3.44 -19.53
CA VAL A 437 -13.35 -2.87 -19.16
C VAL A 437 -12.82 -3.67 -17.98
N MET A 438 -11.70 -4.35 -18.20
CA MET A 438 -11.13 -5.27 -17.21
C MET A 438 -10.10 -4.58 -16.32
N GLY A 439 -10.04 -4.98 -15.05
CA GLY A 439 -9.03 -4.57 -14.08
C GLY A 439 -8.33 -5.76 -13.45
N ASN A 440 -7.28 -5.49 -12.69
CA ASN A 440 -6.49 -6.51 -12.03
C ASN A 440 -6.69 -6.46 -10.51
N SER A 441 -7.19 -7.55 -9.94
CA SER A 441 -7.30 -7.74 -8.50
C SER A 441 -6.34 -8.83 -8.05
N TRP A 442 -5.20 -8.45 -7.49
CA TRP A 442 -4.20 -9.39 -6.95
C TRP A 442 -3.85 -10.52 -7.94
N GLY A 443 -3.57 -10.13 -9.19
CA GLY A 443 -3.24 -11.03 -10.29
C GLY A 443 -4.43 -11.53 -11.12
N LEU A 444 -5.65 -11.45 -10.62
CA LEU A 444 -6.86 -11.92 -11.29
C LEU A 444 -7.55 -10.81 -12.08
N GLU A 445 -7.91 -11.09 -13.34
CA GLU A 445 -8.71 -10.20 -14.17
C GLU A 445 -10.17 -10.20 -13.73
N ILE A 446 -10.74 -9.03 -13.49
CA ILE A 446 -12.13 -8.82 -13.10
C ILE A 446 -12.77 -7.70 -13.93
N PRO A 447 -14.09 -7.74 -14.21
CA PRO A 447 -14.77 -6.64 -14.87
C PRO A 447 -14.89 -5.44 -13.91
N LEU A 448 -14.46 -4.26 -14.40
CA LEU A 448 -14.61 -2.99 -13.68
C LEU A 448 -15.94 -2.33 -13.99
N TRP A 449 -16.30 -2.26 -15.25
CA TRP A 449 -17.56 -1.75 -15.79
C TRP A 449 -17.75 -2.23 -17.22
N PHE A 450 -18.94 -2.06 -17.78
CA PHE A 450 -19.28 -2.52 -19.13
C PHE A 450 -19.56 -1.33 -20.04
N ALA A 451 -18.74 -1.20 -21.10
CA ALA A 451 -18.97 -0.19 -22.13
C ALA A 451 -20.12 -0.61 -23.05
N PRO A 452 -20.93 0.34 -23.56
CA PRO A 452 -21.97 0.04 -24.53
C PRO A 452 -21.41 -0.57 -25.82
N ASN A 453 -22.22 -1.34 -26.51
CA ASN A 453 -21.86 -1.87 -27.83
C ASN A 453 -21.56 -0.73 -28.81
N GLY A 454 -20.37 -0.78 -29.43
CA GLY A 454 -19.90 0.22 -30.39
C GLY A 454 -19.00 1.30 -29.75
N GLU A 455 -18.89 1.36 -28.45
CA GLU A 455 -17.87 2.16 -27.77
C GLU A 455 -16.61 1.33 -27.49
N GLU A 456 -15.45 1.96 -27.40
CA GLU A 456 -14.20 1.28 -27.06
C GLU A 456 -14.19 0.96 -25.55
N ALA A 457 -13.93 -0.31 -25.22
CA ALA A 457 -13.84 -0.76 -23.83
C ALA A 457 -12.53 -0.31 -23.19
N LYS A 458 -12.44 0.97 -22.86
CA LYS A 458 -11.29 1.53 -22.14
C LYS A 458 -11.65 2.73 -21.28
N ASP A 459 -10.84 2.97 -20.26
CA ASP A 459 -10.93 4.19 -19.43
C ASP A 459 -10.31 5.39 -20.13
N VAL A 460 -10.98 6.54 -20.02
CA VAL A 460 -10.37 7.86 -20.25
C VAL A 460 -9.86 8.38 -18.91
N LEU A 461 -8.54 8.39 -18.75
CA LEU A 461 -7.90 8.73 -17.48
C LEU A 461 -8.09 10.21 -17.14
N SER A 462 -8.55 10.51 -15.95
CA SER A 462 -8.82 11.87 -15.49
C SER A 462 -8.88 11.93 -13.96
N PHE A 463 -8.58 13.11 -13.37
CA PHE A 463 -8.89 13.43 -11.97
C PHE A 463 -10.36 13.82 -11.77
N HIS A 464 -11.08 14.00 -12.87
CA HIS A 464 -12.50 14.36 -12.88
C HIS A 464 -13.35 13.16 -13.30
N ARG A 465 -14.69 13.27 -13.16
CA ARG A 465 -15.61 12.26 -13.65
C ARG A 465 -15.40 12.03 -15.14
N SER A 466 -15.30 10.78 -15.55
CA SER A 466 -14.87 10.39 -16.87
C SER A 466 -15.94 9.58 -17.62
N ASN A 467 -15.54 8.90 -18.70
CA ASN A 467 -16.45 8.17 -19.58
C ASN A 467 -17.20 7.01 -18.90
N ASP A 468 -16.64 6.41 -17.86
CA ASP A 468 -17.27 5.34 -17.07
C ASP A 468 -18.45 5.83 -16.22
N PHE A 469 -18.48 7.12 -15.86
CA PHE A 469 -19.41 7.67 -14.86
C PHE A 469 -20.89 7.38 -15.15
N ILE A 470 -21.33 7.59 -16.40
CA ILE A 470 -22.72 7.36 -16.80
C ILE A 470 -23.02 5.86 -16.84
N HIS A 471 -22.11 5.05 -17.33
CA HIS A 471 -22.28 3.61 -17.50
C HIS A 471 -22.33 2.88 -16.16
N VAL A 472 -21.42 3.22 -15.25
CA VAL A 472 -21.46 2.74 -13.84
C VAL A 472 -22.78 3.14 -13.18
N GLY A 473 -23.26 4.35 -13.44
CA GLY A 473 -24.58 4.80 -12.94
C GLY A 473 -25.75 3.98 -13.49
N ASN A 474 -25.69 3.56 -14.74
CA ASN A 474 -26.69 2.68 -15.35
C ASN A 474 -26.65 1.26 -14.75
N GLU A 475 -25.45 0.73 -14.49
CA GLU A 475 -25.27 -0.56 -13.80
C GLU A 475 -25.88 -0.50 -12.39
N VAL A 476 -25.55 0.53 -11.60
CA VAL A 476 -26.14 0.73 -10.24
C VAL A 476 -27.66 0.78 -10.33
N LYS A 477 -28.21 1.54 -11.29
CA LYS A 477 -29.66 1.65 -11.47
C LYS A 477 -30.31 0.31 -11.86
N GLY A 478 -29.63 -0.48 -12.70
CA GLY A 478 -30.10 -1.81 -13.09
C GLY A 478 -30.16 -2.77 -11.89
N VAL A 479 -29.13 -2.82 -11.06
CA VAL A 479 -29.12 -3.60 -9.84
C VAL A 479 -30.23 -3.17 -8.88
N ARG A 480 -30.36 -1.87 -8.59
CA ARG A 480 -31.32 -1.32 -7.63
C ARG A 480 -32.79 -1.52 -8.05
N ASN A 481 -33.08 -1.54 -9.35
CA ASN A 481 -34.46 -1.62 -9.88
C ASN A 481 -34.86 -3.02 -10.34
N ALA A 482 -33.87 -3.89 -10.62
CA ALA A 482 -34.13 -5.21 -11.18
C ALA A 482 -33.25 -6.28 -10.51
N VAL A 483 -32.29 -6.82 -11.25
CA VAL A 483 -31.28 -7.76 -10.72
C VAL A 483 -29.99 -7.61 -11.52
N GLY A 484 -28.86 -7.64 -10.84
CA GLY A 484 -27.55 -7.68 -11.46
C GLY A 484 -26.77 -8.95 -11.11
N VAL A 485 -25.88 -9.37 -11.99
CA VAL A 485 -24.89 -10.42 -11.74
C VAL A 485 -23.50 -9.84 -11.87
N SER A 486 -22.59 -10.21 -10.92
CA SER A 486 -21.18 -9.77 -10.93
C SER A 486 -20.26 -10.90 -10.53
N GLU A 487 -19.05 -10.87 -11.07
CA GLU A 487 -17.92 -11.73 -10.70
C GLU A 487 -17.39 -11.33 -9.31
N ILE A 488 -17.28 -12.32 -8.42
CA ILE A 488 -16.72 -12.13 -7.07
C ILE A 488 -15.60 -13.13 -6.73
N SER A 489 -15.03 -13.78 -7.72
CA SER A 489 -13.93 -14.76 -7.52
C SER A 489 -12.68 -14.15 -6.87
N ASN A 490 -12.56 -12.81 -6.86
CA ASN A 490 -11.50 -12.04 -6.25
C ASN A 490 -11.62 -11.85 -4.72
N PHE A 491 -12.36 -12.73 -4.02
CA PHE A 491 -12.29 -12.82 -2.56
C PHE A 491 -11.27 -13.87 -2.13
N ALA A 492 -10.61 -13.64 -0.99
CA ALA A 492 -9.88 -14.71 -0.30
C ALA A 492 -10.87 -15.73 0.24
N LYS A 493 -10.55 -17.00 0.10
CA LYS A 493 -11.41 -18.12 0.51
C LYS A 493 -10.60 -19.14 1.29
N TYR A 494 -11.06 -19.47 2.49
CA TYR A 494 -10.40 -20.42 3.37
C TYR A 494 -11.40 -21.47 3.84
N LYS A 495 -10.91 -22.72 3.98
CA LYS A 495 -11.65 -23.81 4.60
C LYS A 495 -10.88 -24.29 5.82
N PHE A 496 -11.54 -24.30 6.96
CA PHE A 496 -11.00 -24.81 8.21
C PHE A 496 -11.70 -26.13 8.54
N CYS A 497 -10.92 -27.15 8.79
CA CYS A 497 -11.43 -28.49 9.13
C CYS A 497 -10.70 -29.02 10.37
N GLY A 498 -11.46 -29.73 11.21
CA GLY A 498 -10.86 -30.42 12.34
C GLY A 498 -11.68 -30.32 13.63
N THR A 499 -11.35 -31.15 14.59
CA THR A 499 -12.08 -31.24 15.86
C THR A 499 -11.96 -30.00 16.73
N GLU A 500 -10.88 -29.23 16.55
CA GLU A 500 -10.64 -27.96 17.26
C GLU A 500 -10.82 -26.73 16.37
N ALA A 501 -11.39 -26.86 15.15
CA ALA A 501 -11.55 -25.74 14.23
C ALA A 501 -12.40 -24.59 14.82
N GLU A 502 -13.49 -24.92 15.55
CA GLU A 502 -14.34 -23.91 16.18
C GLU A 502 -13.62 -23.17 17.30
N SER A 503 -12.92 -23.85 18.19
CA SER A 503 -12.17 -23.24 19.29
C SER A 503 -11.00 -22.40 18.77
N PHE A 504 -10.31 -22.87 17.74
CA PHE A 504 -9.26 -22.15 17.05
C PHE A 504 -9.78 -20.83 16.45
N LEU A 505 -10.84 -20.89 15.64
CA LEU A 505 -11.45 -19.70 15.07
C LEU A 505 -12.02 -18.76 16.14
N SER A 506 -12.64 -19.32 17.19
CA SER A 506 -13.15 -18.51 18.30
C SER A 506 -12.03 -17.74 19.02
N ASN A 507 -10.82 -18.30 19.13
CA ASN A 507 -9.70 -17.59 19.73
C ASN A 507 -9.13 -16.45 18.85
N LEU A 508 -9.21 -16.61 17.52
CA LEU A 508 -8.72 -15.58 16.59
C LEU A 508 -9.72 -14.45 16.35
N MET A 509 -11.02 -14.74 16.42
CA MET A 509 -12.09 -13.84 15.99
C MET A 509 -12.79 -13.18 17.18
N THR A 510 -13.23 -11.93 16.99
CA THR A 510 -13.87 -11.17 18.06
C THR A 510 -15.36 -11.53 18.27
N ASN A 511 -16.04 -12.04 17.23
CA ASN A 511 -17.45 -12.41 17.30
C ASN A 511 -17.62 -13.87 17.79
N SER A 512 -18.82 -14.24 18.18
CA SER A 512 -19.21 -15.62 18.44
C SER A 512 -19.25 -16.42 17.14
N MET A 513 -18.86 -17.70 17.18
CA MET A 513 -18.94 -18.58 16.02
C MET A 513 -20.40 -18.84 15.60
N PRO A 514 -20.67 -18.99 14.31
CA PRO A 514 -22.02 -19.22 13.81
C PRO A 514 -22.54 -20.62 14.15
N LYS A 515 -23.86 -20.77 14.18
CA LYS A 515 -24.50 -22.09 14.19
C LYS A 515 -24.38 -22.73 12.80
N ILE A 516 -24.54 -24.05 12.73
CA ILE A 516 -24.58 -24.79 11.44
C ILE A 516 -25.61 -24.16 10.51
N GLY A 517 -25.21 -23.93 9.25
CA GLY A 517 -26.05 -23.30 8.23
C GLY A 517 -26.16 -21.76 8.36
N ARG A 518 -25.38 -21.16 9.24
CA ARG A 518 -25.37 -19.67 9.44
C ARG A 518 -24.00 -19.08 9.19
N MET A 519 -24.01 -17.77 8.94
CA MET A 519 -22.81 -16.94 8.83
C MET A 519 -22.77 -15.86 9.90
N VAL A 520 -21.55 -15.37 10.18
CA VAL A 520 -21.30 -14.16 10.98
C VAL A 520 -20.24 -13.32 10.33
N LEU A 521 -20.34 -12.00 10.48
CA LEU A 521 -19.24 -11.07 10.23
C LEU A 521 -18.40 -10.93 11.50
N THR A 522 -17.08 -10.93 11.35
CA THR A 522 -16.17 -10.85 12.49
C THR A 522 -14.85 -10.18 12.13
N PRO A 523 -14.41 -9.19 12.90
CA PRO A 523 -13.03 -8.73 12.85
C PRO A 523 -12.06 -9.74 13.48
N MET A 524 -10.82 -9.69 13.02
CA MET A 524 -9.65 -10.34 13.62
C MET A 524 -8.67 -9.27 14.07
N LEU A 525 -8.06 -9.43 15.24
CA LEU A 525 -7.17 -8.47 15.85
C LEU A 525 -5.75 -9.03 16.02
N ASN A 526 -4.76 -8.13 16.01
CA ASN A 526 -3.42 -8.43 16.48
C ASN A 526 -3.33 -8.34 18.01
N TYR A 527 -2.15 -8.60 18.57
CA TYR A 527 -1.90 -8.55 20.01
C TYR A 527 -2.10 -7.15 20.62
N GLN A 528 -1.99 -6.08 19.82
CA GLN A 528 -2.22 -4.70 20.24
C GLN A 528 -3.68 -4.24 20.09
N GLY A 529 -4.59 -5.17 19.76
CA GLY A 529 -6.02 -4.88 19.58
C GLY A 529 -6.36 -4.14 18.29
N LYS A 530 -5.47 -4.14 17.29
CA LYS A 530 -5.70 -3.52 15.99
C LYS A 530 -6.33 -4.49 15.02
N VAL A 531 -7.19 -3.99 14.12
CA VAL A 531 -7.89 -4.80 13.12
C VAL A 531 -6.89 -5.24 12.05
N ILE A 532 -6.70 -6.56 11.93
CA ILE A 532 -5.85 -7.18 10.91
C ILE A 532 -6.60 -8.02 9.90
N GLY A 533 -7.93 -8.00 9.94
CA GLY A 533 -8.81 -8.67 8.99
C GLY A 533 -10.27 -8.50 9.37
N ASP A 534 -11.13 -8.62 8.39
CA ASP A 534 -12.58 -8.70 8.54
C ASP A 534 -13.08 -9.83 7.65
N PHE A 535 -13.94 -10.68 8.21
CA PHE A 535 -14.33 -11.93 7.57
C PHE A 535 -15.82 -12.19 7.69
N THR A 536 -16.35 -12.88 6.68
CA THR A 536 -17.60 -13.61 6.76
C THR A 536 -17.27 -15.09 7.02
N ILE A 537 -17.73 -15.66 8.12
CA ILE A 537 -17.50 -17.05 8.49
C ILE A 537 -18.82 -17.82 8.46
N ALA A 538 -18.85 -18.95 7.74
CA ALA A 538 -19.96 -19.88 7.68
C ALA A 538 -19.59 -21.22 8.33
N LYS A 539 -20.51 -21.80 9.12
CA LYS A 539 -20.36 -23.13 9.69
C LYS A 539 -21.15 -24.13 8.85
N GLN A 540 -20.46 -25.07 8.18
CA GLN A 540 -21.09 -26.10 7.37
C GLN A 540 -21.58 -27.28 8.21
N ASN A 541 -20.72 -27.73 9.12
CA ASN A 541 -21.01 -28.82 10.07
C ASN A 541 -20.18 -28.63 11.35
N GLU A 542 -20.15 -29.59 12.26
CA GLU A 542 -19.48 -29.46 13.56
C GLU A 542 -17.97 -29.21 13.44
N THR A 543 -17.33 -29.65 12.35
CA THR A 543 -15.88 -29.62 12.18
C THR A 543 -15.41 -28.82 10.96
N THR A 544 -16.32 -28.20 10.18
CA THR A 544 -15.99 -27.56 8.92
C THR A 544 -16.56 -26.14 8.85
N PHE A 545 -15.67 -25.20 8.58
CA PHE A 545 -15.98 -23.78 8.42
C PHE A 545 -15.44 -23.27 7.08
N TYR A 546 -16.22 -22.41 6.42
CA TYR A 546 -15.76 -21.60 5.30
C TYR A 546 -15.62 -20.14 5.74
N MET A 547 -14.63 -19.46 5.18
CA MET A 547 -14.38 -18.06 5.51
C MET A 547 -14.00 -17.28 4.24
N TRP A 548 -14.61 -16.09 4.10
CA TRP A 548 -14.33 -15.15 3.01
C TRP A 548 -13.75 -13.86 3.58
N GLY A 549 -12.78 -13.28 2.86
CA GLY A 549 -12.11 -12.04 3.22
C GLY A 549 -11.50 -11.35 2.01
N SER A 550 -10.67 -10.34 2.23
CA SER A 550 -10.02 -9.58 1.17
C SER A 550 -8.89 -10.37 0.50
N GLN A 551 -8.95 -10.53 -0.81
CA GLN A 551 -7.98 -11.32 -1.57
C GLN A 551 -6.54 -10.79 -1.43
N ASN A 552 -6.35 -9.48 -1.52
CA ASN A 552 -5.03 -8.85 -1.42
C ASN A 552 -4.34 -9.08 -0.05
N ALA A 553 -5.10 -9.44 0.99
CA ALA A 553 -4.58 -9.77 2.31
C ALA A 553 -4.45 -11.29 2.56
N GLN A 554 -4.66 -12.14 1.55
CA GLN A 554 -4.73 -13.59 1.72
C GLN A 554 -3.46 -14.18 2.36
N LYS A 555 -2.27 -13.82 1.90
CA LYS A 555 -1.00 -14.29 2.48
C LYS A 555 -0.73 -13.68 3.86
N TYR A 556 -1.14 -12.44 4.06
CA TYR A 556 -1.05 -11.76 5.35
C TYR A 556 -1.91 -12.49 6.41
N HIS A 557 -3.14 -12.86 6.06
CA HIS A 557 -4.02 -13.61 6.93
C HIS A 557 -3.52 -15.05 7.16
N MET A 558 -3.07 -15.75 6.11
CA MET A 558 -2.52 -17.10 6.23
C MET A 558 -1.33 -17.14 7.18
N ARG A 559 -0.41 -16.17 7.10
CA ARG A 559 0.71 -16.02 8.03
C ARG A 559 0.25 -15.94 9.49
N TRP A 560 -0.85 -15.25 9.75
CA TRP A 560 -1.41 -15.15 11.10
C TRP A 560 -2.10 -16.44 11.53
N PHE A 561 -2.84 -17.09 10.66
CA PHE A 561 -3.48 -18.38 10.96
C PHE A 561 -2.43 -19.45 11.25
N GLU A 562 -1.43 -19.60 10.40
CA GLU A 562 -0.35 -20.59 10.54
C GLU A 562 0.44 -20.39 11.84
N LYS A 563 0.70 -19.14 12.25
CA LYS A 563 1.37 -18.83 13.51
C LYS A 563 0.63 -19.37 14.74
N HIS A 564 -0.69 -19.51 14.67
CA HIS A 564 -1.53 -19.90 15.81
C HIS A 564 -2.08 -21.33 15.68
N LEU A 565 -1.70 -22.07 14.63
CA LEU A 565 -2.12 -23.46 14.47
C LEU A 565 -1.67 -24.31 15.66
N PRO A 566 -2.55 -25.17 16.18
CA PRO A 566 -2.17 -26.13 17.23
C PRO A 566 -1.22 -27.20 16.66
N ASN A 567 -0.21 -27.56 17.46
CA ASN A 567 0.84 -28.53 17.04
C ASN A 567 0.35 -29.98 16.94
N ASN A 568 -0.91 -30.27 17.28
CA ASN A 568 -1.47 -31.62 17.36
C ASN A 568 -2.22 -32.04 16.09
N ASN A 569 -2.13 -31.26 15.00
CA ASN A 569 -2.85 -31.47 13.74
C ASN A 569 -4.39 -31.56 13.88
N SER A 570 -4.96 -31.01 14.96
CA SER A 570 -6.40 -30.99 15.19
C SER A 570 -7.16 -29.99 14.32
N VAL A 571 -6.45 -29.08 13.64
CA VAL A 571 -6.98 -28.09 12.70
C VAL A 571 -6.18 -28.14 11.41
N ASN A 572 -6.88 -28.20 10.29
CA ASN A 572 -6.31 -28.07 8.96
C ASN A 572 -6.90 -26.84 8.26
N ILE A 573 -6.07 -26.04 7.59
CA ILE A 573 -6.48 -24.86 6.83
C ILE A 573 -6.17 -25.11 5.36
N ASP A 574 -7.19 -25.04 4.50
CA ASP A 574 -7.01 -25.01 3.05
C ASP A 574 -7.29 -23.59 2.55
N CYS A 575 -6.27 -22.97 1.96
CA CYS A 575 -6.42 -21.74 1.22
C CYS A 575 -6.96 -22.08 -0.16
N ILE A 576 -8.27 -21.90 -0.36
CA ILE A 576 -8.99 -22.39 -1.54
C ILE A 576 -8.58 -21.61 -2.80
N ASP A 577 -8.39 -20.29 -2.66
CA ASP A 577 -8.01 -19.38 -3.74
C ASP A 577 -8.86 -19.57 -5.02
N GLN A 578 -8.25 -19.75 -6.18
CA GLN A 578 -8.94 -19.90 -7.47
C GLN A 578 -9.56 -21.29 -7.71
N LYS A 579 -9.47 -22.21 -6.76
CA LYS A 579 -10.18 -23.50 -6.81
C LYS A 579 -11.69 -23.34 -6.66
N LEU A 580 -12.17 -22.15 -6.27
CA LEU A 580 -13.58 -21.82 -6.13
C LEU A 580 -13.84 -20.45 -6.77
N CYS A 581 -14.67 -20.40 -7.79
CA CYS A 581 -15.18 -19.18 -8.41
C CYS A 581 -16.48 -18.73 -7.77
N GLY A 582 -16.83 -17.46 -7.88
CA GLY A 582 -18.02 -16.90 -7.25
C GLY A 582 -18.76 -15.88 -8.11
N LEU A 583 -20.07 -16.00 -8.13
CA LEU A 583 -20.99 -15.04 -8.74
C LEU A 583 -21.90 -14.44 -7.68
N SER A 584 -22.07 -13.13 -7.69
CA SER A 584 -23.05 -12.42 -6.87
C SER A 584 -24.26 -12.05 -7.71
N ILE A 585 -25.45 -12.38 -7.26
CA ILE A 585 -26.70 -11.82 -7.78
C ILE A 585 -27.32 -10.90 -6.74
N ALA A 586 -27.65 -9.68 -7.14
CA ALA A 586 -28.17 -8.68 -6.22
C ALA A 586 -29.27 -7.83 -6.86
N GLY A 587 -30.23 -7.39 -6.07
CA GLY A 587 -31.36 -6.58 -6.49
C GLY A 587 -32.71 -7.19 -6.09
N PRO A 588 -33.84 -6.46 -6.25
CA PRO A 588 -35.14 -6.89 -5.78
C PRO A 588 -35.62 -8.23 -6.32
N TYR A 589 -35.25 -8.59 -7.55
CA TYR A 589 -35.64 -9.87 -8.17
C TYR A 589 -34.60 -10.98 -7.99
N SER A 590 -33.56 -10.80 -7.19
CA SER A 590 -32.51 -11.82 -7.01
C SER A 590 -33.04 -13.13 -6.43
N ARG A 591 -34.01 -13.08 -5.48
CA ARG A 591 -34.64 -14.28 -4.93
C ARG A 591 -35.50 -14.99 -6.00
N ASP A 592 -36.34 -14.24 -6.70
CA ASP A 592 -37.21 -14.82 -7.73
C ASP A 592 -36.40 -15.47 -8.85
N LEU A 593 -35.28 -14.89 -9.19
CA LEU A 593 -34.35 -15.49 -10.14
C LEU A 593 -33.69 -16.76 -9.60
N LEU A 594 -33.12 -16.72 -8.39
CA LEU A 594 -32.45 -17.89 -7.82
C LEU A 594 -33.43 -19.05 -7.58
N GLN A 595 -34.69 -18.77 -7.18
CA GLN A 595 -35.72 -19.81 -6.99
C GLN A 595 -36.05 -20.61 -8.28
N LEU A 596 -35.79 -20.03 -9.46
CA LEU A 596 -35.92 -20.75 -10.74
C LEU A 596 -34.76 -21.70 -11.04
N LEU A 597 -33.66 -21.57 -10.30
CA LEU A 597 -32.41 -22.29 -10.53
C LEU A 597 -32.15 -23.35 -9.45
N VAL A 598 -32.96 -23.39 -8.39
CA VAL A 598 -32.83 -24.31 -7.26
C VAL A 598 -34.13 -25.00 -6.96
N ASP A 599 -34.07 -26.25 -6.47
CA ASP A 599 -35.23 -27.01 -6.08
C ASP A 599 -35.70 -26.70 -4.64
N GLU A 600 -34.79 -26.20 -3.79
CA GLU A 600 -35.06 -25.83 -2.42
C GLU A 600 -35.92 -24.57 -2.32
N ASP A 601 -36.78 -24.51 -1.31
CA ASP A 601 -37.50 -23.31 -0.93
C ASP A 601 -36.51 -22.29 -0.32
N ILE A 602 -36.25 -21.18 -1.02
CA ILE A 602 -35.41 -20.08 -0.58
C ILE A 602 -36.20 -18.84 -0.17
N SER A 603 -37.48 -19.03 0.20
CA SER A 603 -38.26 -17.96 0.83
C SER A 603 -37.54 -17.36 2.05
N ASN A 604 -37.94 -16.16 2.45
CA ASN A 604 -37.32 -15.47 3.60
C ASN A 604 -37.43 -16.28 4.93
N GLU A 605 -38.43 -17.13 5.04
CA GLU A 605 -38.63 -18.03 6.19
C GLU A 605 -37.66 -19.21 6.19
N LYS A 606 -37.29 -19.74 5.03
CA LYS A 606 -36.48 -20.95 4.85
C LYS A 606 -35.00 -20.68 4.58
N PHE A 607 -34.67 -19.51 4.02
CA PHE A 607 -33.33 -19.10 3.75
C PHE A 607 -33.15 -17.62 4.15
N LYS A 608 -32.86 -17.41 5.43
CA LYS A 608 -32.83 -16.07 6.05
C LYS A 608 -31.56 -15.33 5.75
N PHE A 609 -31.57 -13.99 5.89
CA PHE A 609 -30.35 -13.19 5.86
C PHE A 609 -29.27 -13.77 6.78
N MET A 610 -28.05 -13.89 6.26
CA MET A 610 -26.92 -14.58 6.89
C MET A 610 -27.09 -16.10 7.02
N ASP A 611 -27.95 -16.74 6.23
CA ASP A 611 -27.91 -18.19 6.04
C ASP A 611 -26.88 -18.60 5.00
N PHE A 612 -26.36 -19.81 5.20
CA PHE A 612 -25.39 -20.47 4.34
C PHE A 612 -25.92 -21.89 4.06
N LYS A 613 -25.91 -22.30 2.78
CA LYS A 613 -26.34 -23.66 2.40
C LYS A 613 -25.45 -24.18 1.25
N SER A 614 -25.22 -25.50 1.28
CA SER A 614 -24.85 -26.24 0.08
C SER A 614 -26.14 -26.65 -0.63
N MET A 615 -26.28 -26.29 -1.91
CA MET A 615 -27.45 -26.62 -2.74
C MET A 615 -27.04 -26.70 -4.21
N ASP A 616 -27.86 -27.38 -5.02
CA ASP A 616 -27.65 -27.46 -6.45
C ASP A 616 -28.26 -26.23 -7.14
N VAL A 617 -27.46 -25.47 -7.85
CA VAL A 617 -27.90 -24.34 -8.70
C VAL A 617 -27.82 -24.78 -10.15
N SER A 618 -28.96 -24.93 -10.81
CA SER A 618 -29.04 -25.48 -12.18
C SER A 618 -28.35 -26.87 -12.31
N GLY A 619 -28.45 -27.69 -11.26
CA GLY A 619 -27.83 -29.01 -11.22
C GLY A 619 -26.32 -29.01 -10.89
N VAL A 620 -25.77 -27.86 -10.50
CA VAL A 620 -24.37 -27.72 -10.09
C VAL A 620 -24.28 -27.60 -8.57
N PRO A 621 -23.47 -28.42 -7.90
CA PRO A 621 -23.24 -28.28 -6.46
C PRO A 621 -22.54 -26.94 -6.14
N CYS A 622 -23.21 -26.08 -5.36
CA CYS A 622 -22.74 -24.76 -4.99
C CYS A 622 -22.82 -24.56 -3.47
N LEU A 623 -21.95 -23.65 -2.99
CA LEU A 623 -22.11 -23.02 -1.68
C LEU A 623 -22.82 -21.69 -1.88
N VAL A 624 -23.95 -21.48 -1.23
CA VAL A 624 -24.76 -20.28 -1.39
C VAL A 624 -24.84 -19.50 -0.09
N ASN A 625 -24.36 -18.26 -0.12
CA ASN A 625 -24.42 -17.31 0.97
C ASN A 625 -25.57 -16.33 0.73
N ARG A 626 -26.47 -16.15 1.70
CA ARG A 626 -27.45 -15.06 1.61
C ARG A 626 -26.91 -13.79 2.22
N ILE A 627 -26.12 -13.09 1.44
CA ILE A 627 -25.48 -11.80 1.75
C ILE A 627 -25.19 -11.05 0.43
N SER A 628 -25.02 -9.75 0.51
CA SER A 628 -24.62 -8.93 -0.63
C SER A 628 -23.82 -7.72 -0.15
N PHE A 629 -22.76 -7.39 -0.86
CA PHE A 629 -21.95 -6.20 -0.59
C PHE A 629 -22.55 -4.94 -1.25
N THR A 630 -23.57 -5.07 -2.11
CA THR A 630 -24.33 -3.95 -2.68
C THR A 630 -25.28 -3.31 -1.66
N GLY A 631 -25.64 -4.05 -0.62
CA GLY A 631 -26.67 -3.65 0.36
C GLY A 631 -28.10 -3.93 -0.09
N ASP A 632 -28.31 -4.56 -1.25
CA ASP A 632 -29.60 -5.07 -1.70
C ASP A 632 -29.85 -6.50 -1.16
N LEU A 633 -31.06 -7.02 -1.39
CA LEU A 633 -31.30 -8.45 -1.35
C LEU A 633 -30.35 -9.12 -2.34
N GLY A 634 -29.63 -10.15 -1.90
CA GLY A 634 -28.66 -10.79 -2.78
C GLY A 634 -28.09 -12.09 -2.24
N TYR A 635 -27.41 -12.79 -3.12
CA TYR A 635 -26.79 -14.08 -2.88
C TYR A 635 -25.41 -14.12 -3.52
N GLU A 636 -24.49 -14.78 -2.84
CA GLU A 636 -23.17 -15.15 -3.38
C GLU A 636 -23.19 -16.65 -3.64
N ILE A 637 -22.88 -17.05 -4.87
CA ILE A 637 -22.94 -18.44 -5.34
C ILE A 637 -21.53 -18.87 -5.67
N TRP A 638 -20.99 -19.83 -4.93
CA TRP A 638 -19.62 -20.31 -5.05
C TRP A 638 -19.58 -21.73 -5.61
N MET A 639 -18.76 -21.97 -6.64
CA MET A 639 -18.69 -23.24 -7.37
C MET A 639 -17.29 -23.54 -7.86
N GLU A 640 -17.04 -24.79 -8.24
CA GLU A 640 -15.80 -25.13 -8.95
C GLU A 640 -15.73 -24.40 -10.30
N PRO A 641 -14.54 -23.96 -10.73
CA PRO A 641 -14.38 -23.18 -11.96
C PRO A 641 -14.94 -23.85 -13.22
N SER A 642 -14.88 -25.19 -13.28
CA SER A 642 -15.42 -25.97 -14.41
C SER A 642 -16.92 -25.77 -14.67
N TYR A 643 -17.68 -25.33 -13.67
CA TYR A 643 -19.12 -25.15 -13.73
C TYR A 643 -19.54 -23.68 -13.84
N GLU A 644 -18.64 -22.74 -13.69
CA GLU A 644 -18.97 -21.32 -13.59
C GLU A 644 -19.74 -20.81 -14.83
N ARG A 645 -19.33 -21.22 -16.03
CA ARG A 645 -20.02 -20.85 -17.28
C ARG A 645 -21.45 -21.36 -17.32
N LEU A 646 -21.69 -22.61 -16.88
CA LEU A 646 -23.02 -23.19 -16.87
C LEU A 646 -23.95 -22.40 -15.94
N VAL A 647 -23.49 -22.13 -14.70
CA VAL A 647 -24.28 -21.38 -13.70
C VAL A 647 -24.51 -19.94 -14.20
N TYR A 648 -23.49 -19.26 -14.74
CA TYR A 648 -23.62 -17.92 -15.27
C TYR A 648 -24.66 -17.84 -16.42
N TYR A 649 -24.55 -18.72 -17.43
CA TYR A 649 -25.49 -18.72 -18.54
C TYR A 649 -26.92 -19.11 -18.14
N SER A 650 -27.06 -19.98 -17.12
CA SER A 650 -28.37 -20.27 -16.53
C SER A 650 -28.94 -19.02 -15.85
N ILE A 651 -28.15 -18.33 -15.02
CA ILE A 651 -28.56 -17.06 -14.40
C ILE A 651 -28.97 -16.04 -15.47
N LYS A 652 -28.18 -15.86 -16.52
CA LYS A 652 -28.49 -14.93 -17.61
C LYS A 652 -29.75 -15.33 -18.39
N SER A 653 -29.93 -16.61 -18.68
CA SER A 653 -31.09 -17.13 -19.45
C SER A 653 -32.40 -16.92 -18.70
N PHE A 654 -32.47 -17.38 -17.45
CA PHE A 654 -33.67 -17.21 -16.60
C PHE A 654 -33.87 -15.77 -16.14
N GLY A 655 -32.78 -15.00 -16.02
CA GLY A 655 -32.80 -13.60 -15.62
C GLY A 655 -33.34 -12.63 -16.67
N LYS A 656 -33.44 -13.04 -17.95
CA LYS A 656 -33.97 -12.19 -19.03
C LYS A 656 -35.34 -11.58 -18.72
N LYS A 657 -36.25 -12.35 -18.12
CA LYS A 657 -37.57 -11.88 -17.73
C LYS A 657 -37.57 -10.85 -16.60
N PHE A 658 -36.45 -10.72 -15.89
CA PHE A 658 -36.23 -9.75 -14.82
C PHE A 658 -35.29 -8.62 -15.24
N GLU A 659 -35.00 -8.49 -16.52
CA GLU A 659 -34.10 -7.46 -17.06
C GLU A 659 -32.70 -7.50 -16.46
N ILE A 660 -32.14 -8.71 -16.27
CA ILE A 660 -30.84 -8.93 -15.63
C ILE A 660 -29.71 -8.22 -16.39
N ILE A 661 -28.88 -7.52 -15.65
CA ILE A 661 -27.67 -6.90 -16.17
C ILE A 661 -26.40 -7.52 -15.59
N ASP A 662 -25.28 -7.36 -16.28
CA ASP A 662 -23.95 -7.49 -15.68
C ASP A 662 -23.55 -6.17 -15.05
N PHE A 663 -22.85 -6.23 -13.92
CA PHE A 663 -22.28 -5.03 -13.32
C PHE A 663 -20.87 -5.30 -12.80
N GLY A 664 -20.02 -4.28 -12.92
CA GLY A 664 -18.62 -4.36 -12.56
C GLY A 664 -18.33 -3.89 -11.13
N THR A 665 -17.06 -3.99 -10.77
CA THR A 665 -16.55 -3.62 -9.45
C THR A 665 -16.79 -2.15 -9.12
N ARG A 666 -16.80 -1.23 -10.12
CA ARG A 666 -17.05 0.20 -9.87
C ARG A 666 -18.48 0.47 -9.40
N ALA A 667 -19.46 -0.23 -9.98
CA ALA A 667 -20.84 -0.16 -9.52
C ALA A 667 -20.97 -0.74 -8.10
N LEU A 668 -20.30 -1.86 -7.81
CA LEU A 668 -20.24 -2.44 -6.46
C LEU A 668 -19.66 -1.44 -5.47
N LEU A 669 -18.55 -0.77 -5.79
CA LEU A 669 -17.90 0.23 -4.94
C LEU A 669 -18.77 1.47 -4.70
N SER A 670 -19.54 1.92 -5.71
CA SER A 670 -20.54 2.98 -5.52
C SER A 670 -21.63 2.55 -4.52
N MET A 671 -22.21 1.36 -4.72
CA MET A 671 -23.31 0.86 -3.87
C MET A 671 -22.87 0.57 -2.43
N ARG A 672 -21.62 0.07 -2.19
CA ARG A 672 -21.11 -0.13 -0.83
C ARG A 672 -20.92 1.18 -0.05
N LEU A 673 -20.52 2.26 -0.76
CA LEU A 673 -20.38 3.60 -0.15
C LEU A 673 -21.74 4.14 0.33
N GLU A 674 -22.80 3.97 -0.49
CA GLU A 674 -24.17 4.34 -0.11
C GLU A 674 -24.66 3.62 1.14
N LYS A 675 -24.13 2.40 1.38
CA LYS A 675 -24.41 1.55 2.54
C LYS A 675 -23.43 1.77 3.70
N ASN A 676 -22.42 2.62 3.52
CA ASN A 676 -21.36 2.89 4.49
C ASN A 676 -20.57 1.61 4.91
N PHE A 677 -20.41 0.63 4.00
CA PHE A 677 -19.62 -0.55 4.28
C PHE A 677 -18.13 -0.23 4.18
N PRO A 678 -17.31 -0.60 5.18
CA PRO A 678 -15.86 -0.46 5.11
C PRO A 678 -15.23 -1.55 4.26
N THR A 679 -14.00 -1.30 3.78
CA THR A 679 -13.17 -2.27 3.07
C THR A 679 -11.78 -2.36 3.70
N TRP A 680 -11.19 -3.56 3.63
CA TRP A 680 -9.79 -3.76 3.99
C TRP A 680 -8.85 -2.96 3.08
N GLY A 681 -7.79 -2.45 3.67
CA GLY A 681 -6.80 -1.62 2.96
C GLY A 681 -7.21 -0.16 2.75
N ARG A 682 -8.45 0.19 3.10
CA ARG A 682 -8.99 1.56 3.08
C ARG A 682 -9.42 1.96 4.48
N GLU A 683 -10.66 1.66 4.87
CA GLU A 683 -11.19 1.97 6.20
C GLU A 683 -10.63 1.04 7.28
N LEU A 684 -10.35 -0.22 6.93
CA LEU A 684 -9.84 -1.22 7.86
C LEU A 684 -8.36 -1.44 7.59
N ARG A 685 -7.52 -1.04 8.55
CA ARG A 685 -6.06 -1.14 8.50
C ARG A 685 -5.50 -1.47 9.88
N PRO A 686 -4.26 -2.02 9.96
CA PRO A 686 -3.68 -2.50 11.23
C PRO A 686 -3.18 -1.38 12.16
N ILE A 687 -3.81 -0.22 12.11
CA ILE A 687 -3.59 0.94 12.98
C ILE A 687 -4.84 1.33 13.77
N TYR A 688 -6.01 0.84 13.39
CA TYR A 688 -7.26 1.15 14.04
C TYR A 688 -7.74 -0.01 14.92
N ASN A 689 -8.39 0.30 16.03
CA ASN A 689 -9.13 -0.71 16.80
C ASN A 689 -10.56 -0.85 16.25
N PRO A 690 -11.30 -1.94 16.59
CA PRO A 690 -12.63 -2.19 16.01
C PRO A 690 -13.68 -1.13 16.37
N PHE A 691 -13.55 -0.42 17.50
CA PHE A 691 -14.50 0.63 17.91
C PHE A 691 -14.29 1.90 17.08
N GLU A 692 -13.03 2.22 16.77
CA GLU A 692 -12.69 3.32 15.86
C GLU A 692 -13.24 3.06 14.46
N CYS A 693 -13.18 1.80 13.99
CA CYS A 693 -13.69 1.39 12.67
C CYS A 693 -15.23 1.31 12.60
N GLY A 694 -15.94 1.40 13.72
CA GLY A 694 -17.39 1.20 13.76
C GLY A 694 -17.81 -0.28 13.60
N LEU A 695 -16.97 -1.20 14.09
CA LEU A 695 -17.24 -2.64 14.09
C LEU A 695 -17.69 -3.15 15.46
N ASP A 696 -18.10 -2.26 16.36
CA ASP A 696 -18.44 -2.56 17.77
C ASP A 696 -19.44 -3.71 17.90
N LYS A 697 -20.46 -3.75 17.07
CA LYS A 697 -21.51 -4.80 17.09
C LYS A 697 -21.01 -6.21 16.78
N PHE A 698 -19.84 -6.32 16.17
CA PHE A 698 -19.19 -7.58 15.84
C PHE A 698 -18.14 -8.01 16.86
N VAL A 699 -17.95 -7.25 17.93
CA VAL A 699 -17.04 -7.57 19.03
C VAL A 699 -17.85 -8.05 20.23
N LYS A 700 -17.68 -9.31 20.61
CA LYS A 700 -18.37 -9.93 21.74
C LYS A 700 -17.47 -9.91 22.98
N MET A 701 -17.58 -8.81 23.76
CA MET A 701 -16.77 -8.62 24.98
C MET A 701 -17.08 -9.63 26.09
N GLU A 702 -18.24 -10.29 26.02
CA GLU A 702 -18.64 -11.38 26.91
C GLU A 702 -17.90 -12.70 26.65
N LYS A 703 -17.18 -12.84 25.55
CA LYS A 703 -16.30 -13.99 25.31
C LYS A 703 -15.15 -14.00 26.33
N ASN A 704 -14.82 -15.17 26.84
CA ASN A 704 -13.77 -15.31 27.84
C ASN A 704 -12.39 -14.88 27.32
N ALA A 705 -12.07 -15.23 26.07
CA ALA A 705 -10.80 -14.88 25.45
C ALA A 705 -10.93 -14.77 23.92
N PHE A 706 -10.13 -13.87 23.35
CA PHE A 706 -9.70 -13.80 21.95
C PHE A 706 -8.47 -12.90 21.87
N ILE A 707 -7.68 -13.05 20.83
CA ILE A 707 -6.46 -12.26 20.65
C ILE A 707 -6.78 -10.76 20.57
N GLY A 708 -6.05 -9.94 21.36
CA GLY A 708 -6.25 -8.48 21.42
C GLY A 708 -7.36 -8.00 22.34
N ARG A 709 -8.08 -8.91 23.03
CA ARG A 709 -9.21 -8.56 23.91
C ARG A 709 -8.82 -7.59 25.03
N GLU A 710 -7.72 -7.82 25.70
CA GLU A 710 -7.29 -7.01 26.85
C GLU A 710 -6.99 -5.56 26.44
N GLN A 711 -6.39 -5.36 25.28
CA GLN A 711 -6.04 -4.05 24.75
C GLN A 711 -7.26 -3.21 24.38
N ILE A 712 -8.33 -3.84 23.89
CA ILE A 712 -9.54 -3.12 23.50
C ILE A 712 -10.51 -2.87 24.65
N ILE A 713 -10.34 -3.53 25.78
CA ILE A 713 -11.13 -3.26 27.01
C ILE A 713 -10.84 -1.85 27.53
N GLN A 714 -9.64 -1.35 27.37
CA GLN A 714 -9.22 -0.02 27.80
C GLN A 714 -9.79 1.03 26.84
N LEU A 715 -11.05 1.42 27.03
CA LEU A 715 -11.78 2.42 26.21
C LEU A 715 -11.07 3.78 26.10
N GLU A 716 -10.15 4.09 27.01
CA GLU A 716 -9.29 5.30 26.96
C GLU A 716 -8.43 5.37 25.69
N ASN A 717 -8.29 4.26 24.97
CA ASN A 717 -7.51 4.18 23.74
C ASN A 717 -8.29 4.54 22.45
N GLN A 718 -9.61 4.77 22.53
CA GLN A 718 -10.38 5.21 21.37
C GLN A 718 -10.16 6.71 21.14
N LYS A 719 -9.34 7.03 20.14
CA LYS A 719 -8.99 8.42 19.80
C LYS A 719 -9.73 8.92 18.56
N LEU A 720 -10.06 8.01 17.66
CA LEU A 720 -10.63 8.30 16.36
C LEU A 720 -12.03 7.72 16.21
N LYS A 721 -12.76 8.24 15.23
CA LYS A 721 -14.03 7.71 14.78
C LYS A 721 -14.08 7.71 13.26
N ARG A 722 -14.36 6.54 12.67
CA ARG A 722 -14.72 6.45 11.25
C ARG A 722 -16.07 7.11 11.03
N VAL A 723 -16.14 7.97 10.04
CA VAL A 723 -17.34 8.73 9.67
C VAL A 723 -17.60 8.64 8.18
N SER A 724 -18.85 8.80 7.79
CA SER A 724 -19.28 8.96 6.40
C SER A 724 -19.72 10.38 6.16
N PHE A 725 -19.29 10.97 5.04
CA PHE A 725 -19.67 12.31 4.62
C PHE A 725 -20.49 12.31 3.33
N GLU A 726 -21.46 13.18 3.26
CA GLU A 726 -21.98 13.75 2.03
C GLU A 726 -21.13 14.97 1.67
N VAL A 727 -20.64 15.06 0.43
CA VAL A 727 -19.73 16.10 -0.01
C VAL A 727 -20.34 16.88 -1.17
N GLU A 728 -20.26 18.21 -1.13
CA GLU A 728 -20.74 19.11 -2.21
C GLU A 728 -19.70 19.20 -3.35
N ALA A 729 -19.28 18.03 -3.85
CA ALA A 729 -18.34 17.94 -4.97
C ALA A 729 -19.05 18.18 -6.31
N LYS A 730 -18.37 18.87 -7.26
CA LYS A 730 -18.94 19.23 -8.56
C LYS A 730 -18.63 18.21 -9.65
N ASN A 731 -17.39 18.11 -10.04
CA ASN A 731 -16.92 17.32 -11.19
C ASN A 731 -15.76 16.36 -10.86
N ALA A 732 -15.25 16.44 -9.65
CA ALA A 732 -14.25 15.51 -9.12
C ALA A 732 -14.77 14.97 -7.79
N ASP A 733 -14.78 13.65 -7.64
CA ASP A 733 -15.19 13.01 -6.40
C ASP A 733 -13.95 12.72 -5.52
N VAL A 734 -14.20 12.49 -4.25
CA VAL A 734 -13.18 12.11 -3.28
C VAL A 734 -12.64 10.71 -3.63
N MET A 735 -11.35 10.51 -3.52
CA MET A 735 -10.68 9.27 -3.90
C MET A 735 -10.04 8.52 -2.73
N GLY A 736 -9.54 9.27 -1.77
CA GLY A 736 -8.75 8.82 -0.64
C GLY A 736 -7.55 9.74 -0.42
N ASP A 737 -7.10 9.85 0.82
CA ASP A 737 -5.99 10.69 1.28
C ASP A 737 -6.25 12.22 1.25
N GLU A 738 -7.46 12.66 0.95
CA GLU A 738 -7.82 14.07 1.07
C GLU A 738 -7.92 14.49 2.55
N PRO A 739 -7.45 15.70 2.91
CA PRO A 739 -7.57 16.20 4.27
C PRO A 739 -9.01 16.62 4.58
N ILE A 740 -9.45 16.31 5.80
CA ILE A 740 -10.69 16.79 6.36
C ILE A 740 -10.37 18.06 7.14
N TRP A 741 -11.00 19.16 6.75
CA TRP A 741 -10.93 20.44 7.42
C TRP A 741 -12.14 20.63 8.34
N ALA A 742 -11.92 21.18 9.52
CA ALA A 742 -13.01 21.59 10.41
C ALA A 742 -12.80 23.01 10.90
N LYS A 743 -13.91 23.75 11.04
CA LYS A 743 -13.92 25.03 11.70
C LYS A 743 -14.03 24.78 13.20
N VAL A 744 -12.93 25.00 13.93
CA VAL A 744 -12.83 24.76 15.36
C VAL A 744 -12.51 26.05 16.11
N PRO A 745 -12.91 26.20 17.40
CA PRO A 745 -12.64 27.40 18.20
C PRO A 745 -11.13 27.70 18.24
N LYS A 746 -10.83 29.01 18.25
CA LYS A 746 -9.46 29.51 18.35
C LYS A 746 -8.79 29.00 19.62
N GLY A 747 -7.64 28.34 19.47
CA GLY A 747 -6.87 27.77 20.60
C GLY A 747 -7.09 26.28 20.83
N GLU A 748 -8.11 25.64 20.25
CA GLU A 748 -8.37 24.19 20.37
C GLU A 748 -7.86 23.37 19.19
N HIS A 749 -7.51 24.03 18.09
CA HIS A 749 -7.09 23.36 16.85
C HIS A 749 -5.85 22.45 17.03
N THR A 750 -4.90 22.84 17.87
CA THR A 750 -3.70 22.03 18.13
C THR A 750 -4.00 20.67 18.73
N LYS A 751 -5.08 20.55 19.51
CA LYS A 751 -5.56 19.31 20.10
C LYS A 751 -6.04 18.32 19.03
N PHE A 752 -6.76 18.80 18.02
CA PHE A 752 -7.29 17.95 16.95
C PHE A 752 -6.23 17.61 15.92
N ILE A 753 -5.37 18.55 15.54
CA ILE A 753 -4.24 18.32 14.63
C ILE A 753 -3.27 17.28 15.22
N SER A 754 -2.98 17.35 16.52
CA SER A 754 -2.14 16.38 17.20
C SER A 754 -2.69 14.95 17.08
N VAL A 755 -4.01 14.76 17.09
CA VAL A 755 -4.60 13.43 16.91
C VAL A 755 -4.53 12.97 15.45
N SER A 756 -4.85 13.84 14.50
CA SER A 756 -4.80 13.50 13.07
C SER A 756 -3.38 13.19 12.59
N ASN A 757 -2.40 13.96 13.06
CA ASN A 757 -0.98 13.75 12.78
C ASN A 757 -0.37 12.62 13.62
N GLY A 758 -0.96 12.29 14.76
CA GLY A 758 -0.41 11.32 15.71
C GLY A 758 -0.66 9.87 15.30
N TYR A 759 -1.62 9.62 14.42
CA TYR A 759 -1.91 8.26 13.98
C TYR A 759 -0.99 7.86 12.83
N GLY A 760 0.24 7.59 13.23
CA GLY A 760 1.25 7.12 12.32
C GLY A 760 2.11 8.22 11.70
N SER A 761 1.95 9.52 11.93
CA SER A 761 2.85 10.57 11.46
C SER A 761 3.63 11.20 12.60
N LYS A 762 4.73 10.57 13.00
CA LYS A 762 5.72 11.26 13.82
C LYS A 762 6.60 12.10 12.90
N ARG A 763 6.61 13.40 13.11
CA ARG A 763 7.56 14.32 12.51
C ARG A 763 8.69 14.59 13.49
N PHE A 764 9.87 14.69 12.95
CA PHE A 764 11.06 15.07 13.70
C PHE A 764 11.70 16.27 12.99
N ASP A 765 12.17 17.23 13.76
CA ASP A 765 13.01 18.32 13.20
C ASP A 765 14.45 17.81 12.95
N SER A 766 15.29 18.69 12.40
CA SER A 766 16.69 18.41 12.16
C SER A 766 17.50 18.00 13.40
N ASN A 767 16.96 18.21 14.58
CA ASN A 767 17.55 17.82 15.86
C ASN A 767 16.95 16.51 16.43
N GLY A 768 16.17 15.76 15.64
CA GLY A 768 15.51 14.54 16.10
C GLY A 768 14.41 14.76 17.15
N LYS A 769 13.99 16.01 17.37
CA LYS A 769 12.91 16.35 18.29
C LYS A 769 11.57 16.05 17.62
N ASP A 770 10.70 15.29 18.28
CA ASP A 770 9.34 15.04 17.84
C ASP A 770 8.58 16.36 17.65
N THR A 771 8.35 16.73 16.39
CA THR A 771 7.61 17.91 15.98
C THR A 771 6.18 17.61 15.55
N THR A 772 5.70 16.39 15.84
CA THR A 772 4.33 15.96 15.53
C THR A 772 3.27 16.94 16.06
N HIS A 773 3.63 17.70 17.10
CA HIS A 773 2.78 18.74 17.72
C HIS A 773 3.06 20.16 17.22
N ILE A 774 4.10 20.34 16.41
CA ILE A 774 4.41 21.65 15.85
C ILE A 774 3.61 21.77 14.55
N LYS A 775 2.88 22.87 14.43
CA LYS A 775 2.04 23.19 13.29
C LYS A 775 2.76 22.89 11.98
N GLY A 776 2.29 21.94 11.19
CA GLY A 776 2.56 21.95 9.78
C GLY A 776 2.01 23.26 9.23
N GLY A 777 2.85 24.08 8.60
CA GLY A 777 2.51 25.45 8.21
C GLY A 777 1.24 25.57 7.36
N ASN A 778 0.83 24.46 6.73
CA ASN A 778 -0.32 24.42 5.83
C ASN A 778 -1.53 23.62 6.34
N SER A 779 -1.52 23.16 7.59
CA SER A 779 -2.64 22.43 8.22
C SER A 779 -3.63 23.34 8.94
N SER A 780 -3.42 24.66 8.91
CA SER A 780 -4.31 25.67 9.53
C SER A 780 -4.49 26.87 8.61
N ASP A 781 -5.72 27.36 8.55
CA ASP A 781 -6.09 28.59 7.84
C ASP A 781 -7.09 29.37 8.72
N GLY A 782 -6.54 30.17 9.62
CA GLY A 782 -7.33 30.92 10.59
C GLY A 782 -8.12 30.04 11.55
N GLU A 783 -9.43 30.00 11.39
CA GLU A 783 -10.34 29.17 12.19
C GLU A 783 -10.47 27.73 11.64
N TRP A 784 -10.00 27.47 10.41
CA TRP A 784 -10.06 26.15 9.78
C TRP A 784 -8.78 25.37 10.03
N ASN A 785 -8.92 24.11 10.38
CA ASN A 785 -7.80 23.24 10.68
C ASN A 785 -8.01 21.86 10.09
N VAL A 786 -6.95 21.21 9.63
CA VAL A 786 -6.97 19.80 9.23
C VAL A 786 -7.15 18.96 10.49
N VAL A 787 -8.18 18.15 10.51
CA VAL A 787 -8.57 17.34 11.67
C VAL A 787 -8.61 15.84 11.38
N GLY A 788 -8.43 15.43 10.14
CA GLY A 788 -8.51 14.05 9.75
C GLY A 788 -8.20 13.84 8.27
N TRP A 789 -8.44 12.65 7.80
CA TRP A 789 -8.17 12.24 6.41
C TRP A 789 -9.27 11.33 5.89
N ILE A 790 -9.43 11.32 4.59
CA ILE A 790 -10.33 10.43 3.87
C ILE A 790 -9.63 9.12 3.55
N THR A 791 -10.32 8.02 3.68
CA THR A 791 -9.85 6.66 3.33
C THR A 791 -10.37 6.20 1.98
N SER A 792 -11.62 6.52 1.66
CA SER A 792 -12.21 6.25 0.36
C SER A 792 -13.38 7.19 0.07
N GLY A 793 -13.71 7.32 -1.21
CA GLY A 793 -14.87 8.12 -1.64
C GLY A 793 -15.30 7.76 -3.05
N GLY A 794 -16.26 8.50 -3.56
CA GLY A 794 -16.82 8.33 -4.89
C GLY A 794 -18.25 8.86 -4.97
N PHE A 795 -18.90 8.61 -6.10
CA PHE A 795 -20.27 9.03 -6.32
C PHE A 795 -21.27 7.92 -6.03
N GLY A 796 -22.23 8.18 -5.16
CA GLY A 796 -23.37 7.29 -4.88
C GLY A 796 -24.44 7.51 -5.95
N HIS A 797 -24.45 6.65 -6.97
CA HIS A 797 -25.28 6.84 -8.15
C HIS A 797 -26.80 6.72 -7.87
N SER A 798 -27.23 5.85 -6.93
CA SER A 798 -28.65 5.71 -6.59
C SER A 798 -29.18 6.89 -5.78
N ILE A 799 -28.35 7.47 -4.93
CA ILE A 799 -28.70 8.62 -4.09
C ILE A 799 -28.28 9.98 -4.70
N LYS A 800 -27.51 9.94 -5.82
CA LYS A 800 -27.02 11.10 -6.57
C LYS A 800 -26.23 12.11 -5.73
N LYS A 801 -25.32 11.60 -4.91
CA LYS A 801 -24.49 12.39 -4.00
C LYS A 801 -23.03 11.90 -4.05
N SER A 802 -22.09 12.83 -3.92
CA SER A 802 -20.72 12.49 -3.65
C SER A 802 -20.55 12.09 -2.19
N LEU A 803 -19.89 10.98 -1.93
CA LEU A 803 -19.70 10.37 -0.62
C LEU A 803 -18.24 10.19 -0.31
N ALA A 804 -17.90 10.26 0.98
CA ALA A 804 -16.56 9.97 1.46
C ALA A 804 -16.62 9.23 2.81
N GLN A 805 -15.66 8.36 3.05
CA GLN A 805 -15.40 7.75 4.35
C GLN A 805 -14.02 8.20 4.84
N GLY A 806 -13.90 8.44 6.13
CA GLY A 806 -12.63 8.89 6.70
C GLY A 806 -12.63 8.85 8.21
N TYR A 807 -11.56 9.35 8.80
CA TYR A 807 -11.37 9.37 10.24
C TYR A 807 -11.21 10.79 10.77
N ILE A 808 -11.88 11.08 11.88
CA ILE A 808 -11.75 12.31 12.65
C ILE A 808 -11.56 11.97 14.13
N PRO A 809 -11.07 12.92 14.97
CA PRO A 809 -11.04 12.75 16.42
C PRO A 809 -12.42 12.44 16.99
N LEU A 810 -12.49 11.48 17.92
CA LEU A 810 -13.75 11.11 18.58
C LEU A 810 -14.39 12.32 19.29
N SER A 811 -13.57 13.16 19.94
CA SER A 811 -14.05 14.38 20.59
C SER A 811 -14.75 15.34 19.62
N LEU A 812 -14.24 15.48 18.40
CA LEU A 812 -14.85 16.32 17.37
C LEU A 812 -16.13 15.70 16.81
N TYR A 813 -16.17 14.36 16.67
CA TYR A 813 -17.40 13.67 16.28
C TYR A 813 -18.53 13.89 17.29
N GLN A 814 -18.22 13.98 18.60
CA GLN A 814 -19.20 14.25 19.64
C GLN A 814 -19.79 15.68 19.54
N GLU A 815 -19.09 16.61 18.92
CA GLU A 815 -19.50 17.98 18.67
C GLU A 815 -19.91 18.29 17.22
N LYS A 816 -20.11 17.22 16.40
CA LYS A 816 -20.33 17.34 14.96
C LYS A 816 -21.49 18.26 14.55
N GLU A 817 -22.56 18.36 15.36
CA GLU A 817 -23.72 19.21 15.09
C GLU A 817 -23.37 20.72 15.14
N LYS A 818 -22.27 21.09 15.78
CA LYS A 818 -21.78 22.46 15.91
C LYS A 818 -20.56 22.74 15.04
N THR A 819 -20.10 21.73 14.34
CA THR A 819 -18.85 21.79 13.57
C THR A 819 -19.15 21.84 12.09
N PHE A 820 -18.50 22.76 11.39
CA PHE A 820 -18.50 22.81 9.93
C PHE A 820 -17.31 22.04 9.41
N PHE A 821 -17.54 21.17 8.41
CA PHE A 821 -16.52 20.38 7.77
C PHE A 821 -16.39 20.73 6.30
N GLN A 822 -15.16 20.63 5.80
CA GLN A 822 -14.84 20.69 4.38
C GLN A 822 -13.84 19.58 4.03
N ILE A 823 -13.86 19.13 2.78
CA ILE A 823 -12.89 18.18 2.23
C ILE A 823 -12.21 18.88 1.05
N GLU A 824 -10.89 18.82 1.01
CA GLU A 824 -10.10 19.46 -0.05
C GLU A 824 -9.90 18.48 -1.22
N ILE A 825 -10.54 18.78 -2.34
CA ILE A 825 -10.50 17.99 -3.57
C ILE A 825 -9.77 18.81 -4.64
N LEU A 826 -8.64 18.35 -5.15
CA LEU A 826 -7.82 19.03 -6.17
C LEU A 826 -7.55 20.52 -5.84
N GLY A 827 -7.34 20.83 -4.57
CA GLY A 827 -7.09 22.19 -4.09
C GLY A 827 -8.34 23.05 -3.83
N GLU A 828 -9.55 22.52 -4.07
CA GLU A 828 -10.82 23.19 -3.73
C GLU A 828 -11.43 22.59 -2.45
N ARG A 829 -11.84 23.43 -1.52
CA ARG A 829 -12.54 22.99 -0.30
C ARG A 829 -14.04 22.89 -0.55
N CYS A 830 -14.54 21.67 -0.55
CA CYS A 830 -15.96 21.36 -0.71
C CYS A 830 -16.62 21.18 0.67
N ASN A 831 -17.79 21.77 0.90
CA ASN A 831 -18.54 21.55 2.15
C ASN A 831 -18.87 20.07 2.30
N ALA A 832 -18.82 19.58 3.52
CA ALA A 832 -19.08 18.18 3.85
C ALA A 832 -19.94 18.07 5.12
N LYS A 833 -20.85 17.10 5.11
CA LYS A 833 -21.75 16.82 6.24
C LYS A 833 -21.63 15.37 6.66
N ILE A 834 -21.46 15.12 7.96
CA ILE A 834 -21.43 13.75 8.51
C ILE A 834 -22.84 13.14 8.45
N ASN A 835 -22.91 11.90 8.01
CA ASN A 835 -24.08 11.04 8.04
C ASN A 835 -23.88 9.94 9.09
N ASP A 836 -24.74 9.86 10.09
CA ASP A 836 -24.68 8.81 11.12
C ASP A 836 -25.19 7.46 10.61
N ASN A 837 -26.11 7.48 9.66
CA ASN A 837 -26.68 6.28 9.04
C ASN A 837 -26.34 6.21 7.56
N PRO A 838 -26.31 5.01 6.98
CA PRO A 838 -26.22 4.84 5.54
C PRO A 838 -27.34 5.61 4.83
N LEU A 839 -27.04 6.21 3.68
CA LEU A 839 -28.05 6.97 2.91
C LEU A 839 -28.96 6.05 2.09
N PHE A 840 -28.49 4.85 1.77
CA PHE A 840 -29.33 3.81 1.19
C PHE A 840 -29.73 2.78 2.24
N ASP A 841 -31.02 2.48 2.36
CA ASP A 841 -31.59 1.47 3.27
C ASP A 841 -30.99 1.53 4.69
N PRO A 842 -31.13 2.63 5.42
CA PRO A 842 -30.47 2.84 6.71
C PRO A 842 -30.81 1.77 7.75
N GLU A 843 -32.02 1.20 7.69
CA GLU A 843 -32.49 0.15 8.60
C GLU A 843 -32.11 -1.27 8.14
N GLY A 844 -31.56 -1.43 6.95
CA GLY A 844 -31.22 -2.73 6.37
C GLY A 844 -32.44 -3.61 6.01
N LYS A 845 -33.59 -2.98 5.73
CA LYS A 845 -34.81 -3.71 5.35
C LYS A 845 -34.73 -4.37 3.99
N VAL A 846 -34.18 -3.67 3.00
CA VAL A 846 -34.00 -4.17 1.63
C VAL A 846 -33.09 -5.38 1.60
N MET A 847 -31.97 -5.31 2.30
CA MET A 847 -31.01 -6.42 2.35
C MET A 847 -31.56 -7.65 3.09
N ARG A 848 -32.51 -7.45 4.00
CA ARG A 848 -33.10 -8.53 4.82
C ARG A 848 -34.44 -9.03 4.32
N SER A 849 -35.01 -8.40 3.29
CA SER A 849 -36.35 -8.73 2.73
C SER A 849 -36.44 -10.17 2.22
#